data_f66941a54b3c3edd5c4577cb4bff18df
#
_entry.id   f66941a54b3c3edd5c4577cb4bff18df
#
_cell.length_a   1.000
_cell.length_b   1.000
_cell.length_c   1.000
_cell.angle_alpha   90.00
_cell.angle_beta   90.00
_cell.angle_gamma   90.00
#
_symmetry.space_group_name_H-M   'P 1'
#
loop_
_entity.id
_entity.type
_entity.pdbx_description
1 polymer ?
#
loop_
_entity_poly.entity_id
_entity_poly.type
_entity_poly.pdbx_seq_one_letter_code
_entity_poly.pdbx_strand_id
1 'polypeptide(L)'
;MSVPVSPKMVQFFTRVIQARVWIAGCFLALFAVGIYGALQVRDDPAIDRLVVAADPVARATADFDRLYPEGDQALLMLEAPDPLSLRSLQAAQQIESELGRIPHVEAHSLLTLYRRANGERELDAAEIARVRAFATGTTLFRRAGLLGEHYLGVALELRVATPAERDRTLAAIDSVLRPLGSGAGPFTAIRRVGSPWLDAWLEQRTGAATARFMPLFGIFLMALVFIVYRSWRALGAIIVTLAVVVAIAVGLADLFGWSHTVISTLVPLTVMVTTTATLVYLHARYMEPDDCANPLEHHARALTNKFLPCTASMFATAVGFGALAVSDIQPVREMGLWTASGLIVAWVACFTLFPALQSLLRTPLRTERAAAGKWFPGLVQALVPATRRYRWPFVGAALALMLCGAGALFGIPGLLTPLSLQTDVLTYVNPHERVAQDTRTFQQSNGLDVIELWVQTTPGHALDPELLRGLERFTHQLESDPRITAVDGPTSTLRWERYVQSGSDRLPSAPDAWPKLAADLEQIMLTEPAARAYVDVGNLASVRISIRGRADLFGRTGAMRRYVEQTWLAVQAAEPALRSAHALAVGRGVLGTEITERLLPTLTESFAITASLIFLAFLLVFRDPSARLMTMIPSLFAILAVFLIMRLGGIALNIATILIGSTVLGATENDQIHFFYHFQEGSASGSTAEALRHAMQVAGRPILFATLINSSGFLALALSDLPPMRQFGIVSSSAFILALLADFTALPGALWILSRGKRRVLTEAS
;
A
#
# COMPACT_ATOMS: atom_id res chain seq x y z
N MET A 1 5.86 -32.89 -35.39
CA MET A 1 7.35 -32.81 -35.35
C MET A 1 7.70 -31.95 -34.16
N SER A 2 8.35 -32.53 -33.14
CA SER A 2 8.84 -31.79 -31.99
C SER A 2 9.88 -30.75 -32.44
N VAL A 3 9.77 -29.52 -31.93
CA VAL A 3 10.81 -28.49 -32.11
C VAL A 3 12.16 -29.15 -31.77
N PRO A 4 13.17 -29.08 -32.64
CA PRO A 4 14.42 -29.76 -32.40
C PRO A 4 15.05 -29.23 -31.11
N VAL A 5 15.11 -30.10 -30.10
CA VAL A 5 15.66 -29.78 -28.79
C VAL A 5 17.15 -29.56 -28.97
N SER A 6 17.68 -28.40 -28.60
CA SER A 6 19.09 -28.04 -28.75
C SER A 6 19.99 -29.05 -28.00
N PRO A 7 20.88 -29.78 -28.69
CA PRO A 7 21.75 -30.75 -28.03
C PRO A 7 22.65 -30.12 -26.95
N LYS A 8 23.07 -28.86 -27.16
CA LYS A 8 23.90 -28.10 -26.19
C LYS A 8 23.15 -27.85 -24.89
N MET A 9 21.84 -27.50 -24.96
CA MET A 9 21.01 -27.28 -23.78
C MET A 9 20.73 -28.58 -23.01
N VAL A 10 20.51 -29.69 -23.71
CA VAL A 10 20.39 -31.01 -23.07
C VAL A 10 21.64 -31.37 -22.29
N GLN A 11 22.85 -31.17 -22.92
CA GLN A 11 24.11 -31.39 -22.22
C GLN A 11 24.31 -30.49 -21.01
N PHE A 12 23.90 -29.21 -21.11
CA PHE A 12 23.93 -28.27 -19.98
C PHE A 12 23.08 -28.78 -18.83
N PHE A 13 21.81 -29.11 -19.05
CA PHE A 13 20.92 -29.63 -17.98
C PHE A 13 21.35 -31.00 -17.46
N THR A 14 21.95 -31.84 -18.31
CA THR A 14 22.55 -33.09 -17.85
C THR A 14 23.64 -32.83 -16.80
N ARG A 15 24.53 -31.85 -17.05
CA ARG A 15 25.57 -31.46 -16.08
C ARG A 15 24.99 -30.89 -14.81
N VAL A 16 23.94 -30.04 -14.91
CA VAL A 16 23.20 -29.49 -13.74
C VAL A 16 22.65 -30.61 -12.87
N ILE A 17 22.00 -31.62 -13.47
CA ILE A 17 21.44 -32.76 -12.72
C ILE A 17 22.54 -33.62 -12.10
N GLN A 18 23.67 -33.79 -12.78
CA GLN A 18 24.83 -34.51 -12.24
C GLN A 18 25.47 -33.80 -11.06
N ALA A 19 25.49 -32.45 -11.04
CA ALA A 19 26.01 -31.62 -9.96
C ALA A 19 25.03 -31.47 -8.78
N ARG A 20 23.96 -32.26 -8.72
CA ARG A 20 22.83 -32.14 -7.78
C ARG A 20 23.23 -31.95 -6.31
N VAL A 21 24.28 -32.65 -5.82
CA VAL A 21 24.74 -32.56 -4.42
C VAL A 21 25.39 -31.20 -4.15
N TRP A 22 26.24 -30.73 -5.06
CA TRP A 22 26.86 -29.41 -4.95
C TRP A 22 25.86 -28.28 -5.04
N ILE A 23 24.89 -28.39 -5.94
CA ILE A 23 23.80 -27.41 -6.08
C ILE A 23 22.97 -27.36 -4.81
N ALA A 24 22.55 -28.51 -4.28
CA ALA A 24 21.80 -28.58 -3.03
C ALA A 24 22.59 -27.99 -1.85
N GLY A 25 23.89 -28.28 -1.75
CA GLY A 25 24.76 -27.70 -0.72
C GLY A 25 24.92 -26.17 -0.83
N CYS A 26 25.09 -25.64 -2.06
CA CYS A 26 25.14 -24.22 -2.30
C CYS A 26 23.85 -23.51 -1.90
N PHE A 27 22.70 -24.04 -2.32
CA PHE A 27 21.41 -23.47 -1.93
C PHE A 27 21.09 -23.62 -0.45
N LEU A 28 21.60 -24.65 0.23
CA LEU A 28 21.47 -24.77 1.69
C LEU A 28 22.26 -23.65 2.40
N ALA A 29 23.46 -23.33 1.92
CA ALA A 29 24.23 -22.18 2.43
C ALA A 29 23.52 -20.86 2.17
N LEU A 30 23.02 -20.66 0.94
CA LEU A 30 22.23 -19.46 0.60
C LEU A 30 20.93 -19.35 1.40
N PHE A 31 20.30 -20.47 1.72
CA PHE A 31 19.12 -20.53 2.58
C PHE A 31 19.43 -20.03 4.00
N ALA A 32 20.55 -20.46 4.57
CA ALA A 32 20.97 -19.99 5.89
C ALA A 32 21.26 -18.48 5.89
N VAL A 33 21.93 -17.96 4.85
CA VAL A 33 22.17 -16.52 4.67
C VAL A 33 20.85 -15.78 4.48
N GLY A 34 19.93 -16.35 3.67
CA GLY A 34 18.60 -15.77 3.45
C GLY A 34 17.77 -15.66 4.73
N ILE A 35 17.78 -16.71 5.57
CA ILE A 35 17.11 -16.66 6.89
C ILE A 35 17.76 -15.61 7.79
N TYR A 36 19.10 -15.56 7.85
CA TYR A 36 19.80 -14.56 8.64
C TYR A 36 19.42 -13.15 8.21
N GLY A 37 19.46 -12.84 6.91
CA GLY A 37 19.01 -11.54 6.39
C GLY A 37 17.54 -11.27 6.67
N ALA A 38 16.66 -12.27 6.51
CA ALA A 38 15.23 -12.11 6.80
C ALA A 38 14.95 -11.73 8.27
N LEU A 39 15.78 -12.19 9.22
CA LEU A 39 15.66 -11.83 10.63
C LEU A 39 16.19 -10.42 10.95
N GLN A 40 16.96 -9.81 10.03
CA GLN A 40 17.50 -8.46 10.20
C GLN A 40 16.64 -7.39 9.50
N VAL A 41 15.65 -7.79 8.72
CA VAL A 41 14.76 -6.85 8.00
C VAL A 41 14.04 -5.96 9.02
N ARG A 42 14.14 -4.67 8.83
CA ARG A 42 13.49 -3.67 9.70
C ARG A 42 12.04 -3.50 9.30
N ASP A 43 11.14 -3.58 10.28
CA ASP A 43 9.76 -3.17 10.09
C ASP A 43 9.68 -1.65 10.13
N ASP A 44 9.12 -1.06 9.08
CA ASP A 44 8.92 0.38 8.98
C ASP A 44 7.51 0.67 8.43
N PRO A 45 6.48 0.60 9.29
CA PRO A 45 5.11 0.88 8.89
C PRO A 45 4.85 2.38 8.71
N ALA A 46 5.85 3.24 8.97
CA ALA A 46 5.69 4.69 8.96
C ALA A 46 5.29 5.20 7.58
N ILE A 47 4.18 5.92 7.54
CA ILE A 47 3.60 6.49 6.33
C ILE A 47 4.45 7.65 5.80
N ASP A 48 5.24 8.26 6.67
CA ASP A 48 6.06 9.43 6.36
C ASP A 48 7.15 9.15 5.30
N ARG A 49 7.54 7.87 5.14
CA ARG A 49 8.52 7.43 4.13
C ARG A 49 7.90 7.00 2.80
N LEU A 50 6.60 7.24 2.61
CA LEU A 50 5.93 6.89 1.37
C LEU A 50 6.38 7.74 0.17
N VAL A 51 7.08 8.85 0.38
CA VAL A 51 7.60 9.72 -0.69
C VAL A 51 9.10 9.53 -0.85
N VAL A 52 9.58 9.56 -2.09
CA VAL A 52 11.02 9.45 -2.38
C VAL A 52 11.78 10.59 -1.70
N ALA A 53 12.87 10.29 -1.01
CA ALA A 53 13.73 11.26 -0.31
C ALA A 53 14.26 12.41 -1.21
N ALA A 54 14.23 12.24 -2.53
CA ALA A 54 14.59 13.28 -3.49
C ALA A 54 13.48 14.33 -3.72
N ASP A 55 12.25 14.07 -3.24
CA ASP A 55 11.14 15.01 -3.38
C ASP A 55 11.38 16.29 -2.60
N PRO A 56 11.16 17.49 -3.19
CA PRO A 56 11.35 18.75 -2.50
C PRO A 56 10.50 18.90 -1.24
N VAL A 57 9.24 18.42 -1.27
CA VAL A 57 8.31 18.48 -0.12
C VAL A 57 8.76 17.54 0.98
N ALA A 58 9.22 16.31 0.62
CA ALA A 58 9.74 15.36 1.59
C ALA A 58 11.00 15.89 2.29
N ARG A 59 11.93 16.50 1.51
CA ARG A 59 13.13 17.11 2.10
C ARG A 59 12.77 18.28 3.00
N ALA A 60 11.89 19.17 2.56
CA ALA A 60 11.44 20.31 3.36
C ALA A 60 10.73 19.84 4.65
N THR A 61 9.90 18.79 4.58
CA THR A 61 9.28 18.20 5.78
C THR A 61 10.34 17.62 6.73
N ALA A 62 11.34 16.90 6.20
CA ALA A 62 12.41 16.34 7.04
C ALA A 62 13.29 17.43 7.69
N ASP A 63 13.53 18.53 7.01
CA ASP A 63 14.26 19.69 7.57
C ASP A 63 13.40 20.40 8.62
N PHE A 64 12.10 20.55 8.37
CA PHE A 64 11.13 21.08 9.32
C PHE A 64 11.04 20.23 10.60
N ASP A 65 10.95 18.90 10.49
CA ASP A 65 10.86 17.99 11.64
C ASP A 65 12.13 18.03 12.51
N ARG A 66 13.30 18.36 11.94
CA ARG A 66 14.53 18.56 12.72
C ARG A 66 14.51 19.87 13.52
N LEU A 67 13.89 20.91 12.96
CA LEU A 67 13.79 22.21 13.64
C LEU A 67 12.68 22.24 14.68
N TYR A 68 11.60 21.53 14.40
CA TYR A 68 10.40 21.45 15.23
C TYR A 68 10.10 20.00 15.61
N PRO A 69 10.98 19.35 16.44
CA PRO A 69 10.74 17.98 16.86
C PRO A 69 9.50 17.93 17.76
N GLU A 70 8.52 17.19 17.34
CA GLU A 70 7.31 16.92 18.13
C GLU A 70 7.37 15.52 18.74
N GLY A 71 6.89 15.41 19.99
CA GLY A 71 6.45 14.12 20.51
C GLY A 71 5.18 13.65 19.80
N ASP A 72 4.90 12.35 19.88
CA ASP A 72 3.64 11.83 19.37
C ASP A 72 2.47 12.43 20.13
N GLN A 73 1.66 13.21 19.43
CA GLN A 73 0.47 13.84 20.01
C GLN A 73 -0.71 12.88 19.97
N ALA A 74 -1.44 12.83 21.07
CA ALA A 74 -2.62 12.02 21.23
C ALA A 74 -3.69 12.76 22.05
N LEU A 75 -4.94 12.34 21.94
CA LEU A 75 -6.05 12.93 22.65
C LEU A 75 -6.95 11.82 23.21
N LEU A 76 -7.32 11.95 24.48
CA LEU A 76 -8.42 11.19 25.07
C LEU A 76 -9.67 12.05 25.05
N MET A 77 -10.75 11.54 24.45
CA MET A 77 -12.07 12.16 24.53
C MET A 77 -12.88 11.44 25.60
N LEU A 78 -13.16 12.12 26.67
CA LEU A 78 -13.96 11.64 27.80
C LEU A 78 -15.42 12.07 27.56
N GLU A 79 -16.23 11.22 26.94
CA GLU A 79 -17.63 11.54 26.61
C GLU A 79 -18.52 11.52 27.84
N ALA A 80 -19.25 12.60 28.04
CA ALA A 80 -20.23 12.74 29.14
C ALA A 80 -21.42 13.58 28.70
N PRO A 81 -22.63 13.36 29.25
CA PRO A 81 -23.81 14.23 29.01
C PRO A 81 -23.57 15.69 29.39
N ASP A 82 -22.89 15.94 30.51
CA ASP A 82 -22.35 17.26 30.89
C ASP A 82 -20.84 17.11 31.22
N PRO A 83 -19.95 17.46 30.26
CA PRO A 83 -18.51 17.33 30.46
C PRO A 83 -17.97 18.25 31.55
N LEU A 84 -18.63 19.34 31.87
CA LEU A 84 -18.27 20.30 32.92
C LEU A 84 -18.96 20.06 34.25
N SER A 85 -19.57 18.88 34.49
CA SER A 85 -20.12 18.50 35.77
C SER A 85 -19.02 18.20 36.81
N LEU A 86 -19.32 18.32 38.11
CA LEU A 86 -18.39 18.02 39.20
C LEU A 86 -17.76 16.61 39.03
N ARG A 87 -18.62 15.62 38.78
CA ARG A 87 -18.16 14.23 38.63
C ARG A 87 -17.22 14.04 37.43
N SER A 88 -17.53 14.69 36.29
CA SER A 88 -16.72 14.63 35.08
C SER A 88 -15.36 15.30 35.30
N LEU A 89 -15.35 16.48 35.93
CA LEU A 89 -14.13 17.24 36.20
C LEU A 89 -13.21 16.53 37.23
N GLN A 90 -13.79 15.96 38.30
CA GLN A 90 -13.03 15.20 39.30
C GLN A 90 -12.41 13.93 38.69
N ALA A 91 -13.17 13.20 37.89
CA ALA A 91 -12.68 12.01 37.23
C ALA A 91 -11.60 12.34 36.15
N ALA A 92 -11.78 13.43 35.41
CA ALA A 92 -10.76 13.89 34.45
C ALA A 92 -9.46 14.30 35.17
N GLN A 93 -9.56 14.95 36.31
CA GLN A 93 -8.41 15.28 37.16
C GLN A 93 -7.66 14.04 37.64
N GLN A 94 -8.41 13.02 38.06
CA GLN A 94 -7.81 11.75 38.48
C GLN A 94 -7.09 11.09 37.31
N ILE A 95 -7.72 11.00 36.15
CA ILE A 95 -7.12 10.46 34.92
C ILE A 95 -5.82 11.21 34.60
N GLU A 96 -5.87 12.52 34.57
CA GLU A 96 -4.70 13.37 34.29
C GLU A 96 -3.54 13.10 35.26
N SER A 97 -3.84 13.02 36.57
CA SER A 97 -2.84 12.77 37.60
C SER A 97 -2.24 11.36 37.52
N GLU A 98 -3.03 10.35 37.16
CA GLU A 98 -2.56 8.97 36.98
C GLU A 98 -1.74 8.82 35.71
N LEU A 99 -2.15 9.45 34.61
CA LEU A 99 -1.41 9.45 33.34
C LEU A 99 -0.07 10.19 33.47
N GLY A 100 -0.01 11.31 34.19
CA GLY A 100 1.23 12.03 34.45
C GLY A 100 2.27 11.28 35.29
N ARG A 101 1.87 10.15 35.92
CA ARG A 101 2.84 9.24 36.63
C ARG A 101 3.47 8.23 35.67
N ILE A 102 2.95 8.08 34.46
CA ILE A 102 3.50 7.15 33.46
C ILE A 102 4.75 7.81 32.86
N PRO A 103 5.91 7.14 32.86
CA PRO A 103 7.11 7.68 32.22
C PRO A 103 6.86 8.03 30.74
N HIS A 104 7.43 9.14 30.29
CA HIS A 104 7.34 9.62 28.92
C HIS A 104 5.94 10.07 28.47
N VAL A 105 5.01 10.31 29.42
CA VAL A 105 3.65 10.82 29.14
C VAL A 105 3.46 12.15 29.87
N GLU A 106 3.15 13.18 29.08
CA GLU A 106 2.66 14.46 29.62
C GLU A 106 1.16 14.55 29.28
N ALA A 107 0.33 14.84 30.29
CA ALA A 107 -1.12 14.92 30.15
C ALA A 107 -1.61 16.31 30.55
N HIS A 108 -2.38 16.94 29.65
CA HIS A 108 -2.93 18.27 29.86
C HIS A 108 -4.41 18.32 29.54
N SER A 109 -5.19 18.86 30.46
CA SER A 109 -6.63 19.08 30.27
C SER A 109 -7.00 20.56 30.40
N LEU A 110 -8.26 20.85 30.19
CA LEU A 110 -8.83 22.16 30.53
C LEU A 110 -8.53 22.56 31.98
N LEU A 111 -8.54 21.59 32.91
CA LEU A 111 -8.30 21.85 34.33
C LEU A 111 -6.85 22.25 34.62
N THR A 112 -5.88 21.68 33.92
CA THR A 112 -4.46 22.08 34.01
C THR A 112 -4.32 23.56 33.71
N LEU A 113 -4.90 24.00 32.60
CA LEU A 113 -4.85 25.39 32.17
C LEU A 113 -5.61 26.33 33.12
N TYR A 114 -6.78 25.89 33.60
CA TYR A 114 -7.54 26.64 34.61
C TYR A 114 -6.77 26.86 35.89
N ARG A 115 -6.14 25.80 36.45
CA ARG A 115 -5.32 25.88 37.67
C ARG A 115 -4.08 26.73 37.52
N ARG A 116 -3.45 26.67 36.36
CA ARG A 116 -2.33 27.53 36.05
C ARG A 116 -2.72 29.01 36.09
N ALA A 117 -3.93 29.34 35.61
CA ALA A 117 -4.47 30.68 35.60
C ALA A 117 -4.96 31.18 36.95
N ASN A 118 -5.59 30.29 37.76
CA ASN A 118 -6.36 30.67 38.97
C ASN A 118 -5.82 30.08 40.29
N GLY A 119 -4.72 29.27 40.20
CA GLY A 119 -4.18 28.53 41.32
C GLY A 119 -4.93 27.22 41.61
N GLU A 120 -4.34 26.38 42.44
CA GLU A 120 -4.96 25.14 42.85
C GLU A 120 -6.07 25.42 43.87
N ARG A 121 -7.28 24.98 43.55
CA ARG A 121 -8.48 25.09 44.43
C ARG A 121 -9.24 23.79 44.38
N GLU A 122 -9.91 23.50 45.49
CA GLU A 122 -10.81 22.36 45.59
C GLU A 122 -12.03 22.58 44.69
N LEU A 123 -12.44 21.53 43.96
CA LEU A 123 -13.62 21.61 43.06
C LEU A 123 -14.91 21.52 43.88
N ASP A 124 -15.44 22.67 44.23
CA ASP A 124 -16.78 22.84 44.81
C ASP A 124 -17.79 23.39 43.79
N ALA A 125 -19.03 23.56 44.15
CA ALA A 125 -20.09 24.08 43.26
C ALA A 125 -19.79 25.50 42.72
N ALA A 126 -19.12 26.34 43.52
CA ALA A 126 -18.75 27.69 43.13
C ALA A 126 -17.55 27.68 42.16
N GLU A 127 -16.61 26.79 42.42
CA GLU A 127 -15.42 26.62 41.54
C GLU A 127 -15.85 26.04 40.18
N ILE A 128 -16.79 25.12 40.14
CA ILE A 128 -17.33 24.60 38.85
C ILE A 128 -17.95 25.71 38.01
N ALA A 129 -18.72 26.63 38.63
CA ALA A 129 -19.26 27.76 37.90
C ALA A 129 -18.14 28.64 37.28
N ARG A 130 -17.01 28.82 38.00
CA ARG A 130 -15.83 29.53 37.50
C ARG A 130 -15.13 28.78 36.38
N VAL A 131 -14.91 27.44 36.56
CA VAL A 131 -14.36 26.58 35.49
C VAL A 131 -15.24 26.64 34.24
N ARG A 132 -16.54 26.55 34.40
CA ARG A 132 -17.51 26.63 33.28
C ARG A 132 -17.41 27.99 32.58
N ALA A 133 -17.39 29.09 33.32
CA ALA A 133 -17.24 30.43 32.76
C ALA A 133 -15.90 30.58 32.00
N PHE A 134 -14.84 30.09 32.60
CA PHE A 134 -13.51 30.04 31.97
C PHE A 134 -13.50 29.18 30.71
N ALA A 135 -14.08 28.03 30.72
CA ALA A 135 -14.12 27.08 29.59
C ALA A 135 -14.95 27.60 28.39
N THR A 136 -16.05 28.33 28.68
CA THR A 136 -16.98 28.81 27.65
C THR A 136 -16.73 30.24 27.23
N GLY A 137 -15.87 30.99 27.92
CA GLY A 137 -15.55 32.38 27.64
C GLY A 137 -14.66 32.58 26.37
N THR A 138 -14.09 31.51 25.86
CA THR A 138 -13.29 31.52 24.63
C THR A 138 -13.57 30.31 23.76
N THR A 139 -13.27 30.39 22.48
CA THR A 139 -13.31 29.27 21.54
C THR A 139 -12.01 28.43 21.55
N LEU A 140 -10.95 28.89 22.20
CA LEU A 140 -9.62 28.25 22.18
C LEU A 140 -9.69 26.78 22.68
N PHE A 141 -10.43 26.48 23.76
CA PHE A 141 -10.56 25.12 24.28
C PHE A 141 -11.25 24.18 23.29
N ARG A 142 -12.27 24.68 22.56
CA ARG A 142 -12.96 23.88 21.54
C ARG A 142 -12.03 23.64 20.35
N ARG A 143 -11.31 24.67 19.92
CA ARG A 143 -10.34 24.57 18.82
C ARG A 143 -9.19 23.63 19.16
N ALA A 144 -8.69 23.66 20.38
CA ALA A 144 -7.66 22.75 20.85
C ALA A 144 -8.16 21.28 21.03
N GLY A 145 -9.47 21.04 20.92
CA GLY A 145 -10.05 19.72 21.16
C GLY A 145 -10.19 19.36 22.65
N LEU A 146 -9.90 20.31 23.56
CA LEU A 146 -9.97 20.11 25.03
C LEU A 146 -11.40 20.19 25.58
N LEU A 147 -12.34 20.75 24.82
CA LEU A 147 -13.76 20.83 25.18
C LEU A 147 -14.62 20.66 23.93
N GLY A 148 -15.49 19.67 23.94
CA GLY A 148 -16.56 19.49 22.96
C GLY A 148 -17.95 19.74 23.56
N GLU A 149 -18.96 19.54 22.78
CA GLU A 149 -20.36 19.65 23.28
C GLU A 149 -20.68 18.55 24.30
N HIS A 150 -20.18 17.33 24.04
CA HIS A 150 -20.45 16.15 24.89
C HIS A 150 -19.15 15.44 25.33
N TYR A 151 -18.00 16.08 25.28
CA TYR A 151 -16.77 15.48 25.77
C TYR A 151 -15.81 16.51 26.37
N LEU A 152 -14.97 16.01 27.28
CA LEU A 152 -13.78 16.69 27.79
C LEU A 152 -12.55 16.03 27.19
N GLY A 153 -11.63 16.83 26.62
CA GLY A 153 -10.38 16.36 26.04
C GLY A 153 -9.25 16.38 27.04
N VAL A 154 -8.42 15.32 27.02
CA VAL A 154 -7.12 15.29 27.68
C VAL A 154 -6.07 15.09 26.61
N ALA A 155 -5.28 16.12 26.32
CA ALA A 155 -4.19 16.06 25.39
C ALA A 155 -3.03 15.28 26.03
N LEU A 156 -2.43 14.39 25.27
CA LEU A 156 -1.28 13.60 25.67
C LEU A 156 -0.11 13.89 24.73
N GLU A 157 1.06 14.10 25.26
CA GLU A 157 2.31 14.12 24.53
C GLU A 157 3.13 12.90 24.98
N LEU A 158 3.43 12.00 24.02
CA LEU A 158 4.23 10.82 24.25
C LEU A 158 5.64 11.02 23.69
N ARG A 159 6.64 10.95 24.58
CA ARG A 159 8.07 11.08 24.20
C ARG A 159 8.74 9.72 24.20
N VAL A 160 8.40 8.90 23.22
CA VAL A 160 8.86 7.52 23.06
C VAL A 160 9.80 7.41 21.87
N ALA A 161 10.93 6.72 22.05
CA ALA A 161 11.95 6.60 21.02
C ALA A 161 11.83 5.34 20.18
N THR A 162 11.14 4.31 20.67
CA THR A 162 11.04 3.01 20.01
C THR A 162 9.61 2.47 20.00
N PRO A 163 9.24 1.65 18.98
CA PRO A 163 7.93 1.00 18.93
C PRO A 163 7.61 0.17 20.21
N ALA A 164 8.59 -0.54 20.73
CA ALA A 164 8.41 -1.36 21.94
C ALA A 164 8.17 -0.51 23.20
N GLU A 165 8.74 0.69 23.26
CA GLU A 165 8.49 1.65 24.33
C GLU A 165 7.10 2.28 24.18
N ARG A 166 6.74 2.66 22.96
CA ARG A 166 5.38 3.13 22.63
C ARG A 166 4.32 2.11 23.08
N ASP A 167 4.46 0.85 22.71
CA ASP A 167 3.48 -0.19 23.03
C ASP A 167 3.35 -0.43 24.53
N ARG A 168 4.46 -0.37 25.26
CA ARG A 168 4.45 -0.43 26.75
C ARG A 168 3.75 0.79 27.37
N THR A 169 4.01 1.97 26.83
CA THR A 169 3.37 3.22 27.30
C THR A 169 1.87 3.20 27.02
N LEU A 170 1.46 2.79 25.81
CA LEU A 170 0.03 2.65 25.47
C LEU A 170 -0.67 1.60 26.34
N ALA A 171 -0.02 0.48 26.64
CA ALA A 171 -0.57 -0.53 27.56
C ALA A 171 -0.71 0.01 28.99
N ALA A 172 0.23 0.84 29.47
CA ALA A 172 0.12 1.52 30.76
C ALA A 172 -1.04 2.51 30.78
N ILE A 173 -1.19 3.34 29.73
CA ILE A 173 -2.36 4.24 29.56
C ILE A 173 -3.66 3.44 29.59
N ASP A 174 -3.75 2.34 28.84
CA ASP A 174 -4.93 1.49 28.80
C ASP A 174 -5.26 0.86 30.16
N SER A 175 -4.26 0.54 30.98
CA SER A 175 -4.47 0.02 32.33
C SER A 175 -5.13 1.05 33.27
N VAL A 176 -4.79 2.33 33.13
CA VAL A 176 -5.40 3.44 33.86
C VAL A 176 -6.84 3.68 33.41
N LEU A 177 -7.11 3.59 32.10
CA LEU A 177 -8.42 3.89 31.52
C LEU A 177 -9.45 2.75 31.68
N ARG A 178 -8.97 1.50 31.80
CA ARG A 178 -9.84 0.30 31.84
C ARG A 178 -10.88 0.31 32.97
N PRO A 179 -10.56 0.66 34.22
CA PRO A 179 -11.56 0.72 35.31
C PRO A 179 -12.67 1.75 35.06
N LEU A 180 -12.33 2.85 34.39
CA LEU A 180 -13.19 4.01 34.19
C LEU A 180 -14.13 3.83 32.98
N GLY A 181 -13.80 2.94 32.06
CA GLY A 181 -14.63 2.59 30.89
C GLY A 181 -15.68 1.51 31.15
N SER A 182 -15.80 1.01 32.38
CA SER A 182 -16.72 -0.10 32.75
C SER A 182 -18.16 0.31 33.03
N GLY A 183 -18.57 1.53 32.68
CA GLY A 183 -19.95 2.03 32.86
C GLY A 183 -20.31 2.48 34.28
N ALA A 184 -19.40 2.34 35.26
CA ALA A 184 -19.60 2.80 36.64
C ALA A 184 -19.15 4.26 36.88
N GLY A 185 -18.47 4.88 35.89
CA GLY A 185 -17.94 6.24 35.95
C GLY A 185 -18.87 7.29 35.35
N PRO A 186 -18.47 8.58 35.39
CA PRO A 186 -19.24 9.69 34.80
C PRO A 186 -19.20 9.71 33.27
N PHE A 187 -18.32 8.93 32.66
CA PHE A 187 -18.11 8.92 31.22
C PHE A 187 -18.86 7.79 30.54
N THR A 188 -19.61 8.13 29.50
CA THR A 188 -20.32 7.16 28.66
C THR A 188 -19.37 6.39 27.73
N ALA A 189 -18.29 7.04 27.28
CA ALA A 189 -17.22 6.44 26.50
C ALA A 189 -15.90 7.19 26.71
N ILE A 190 -14.80 6.47 26.58
CA ILE A 190 -13.44 7.03 26.54
C ILE A 190 -12.85 6.66 25.19
N ARG A 191 -12.68 7.66 24.32
CA ARG A 191 -12.12 7.46 22.97
C ARG A 191 -10.65 7.84 22.93
N ARG A 192 -9.90 7.08 22.14
CA ARG A 192 -8.46 7.24 21.97
C ARG A 192 -8.17 7.71 20.55
N VAL A 193 -7.62 8.90 20.41
CA VAL A 193 -7.36 9.54 19.11
C VAL A 193 -5.88 9.93 19.03
N GLY A 194 -5.24 9.64 17.91
CA GLY A 194 -3.86 10.03 17.65
C GLY A 194 -3.04 8.96 16.94
N SER A 195 -1.92 9.39 16.35
CA SER A 195 -0.98 8.52 15.63
C SER A 195 -0.45 7.35 16.48
N PRO A 196 -0.15 7.46 17.78
CA PRO A 196 0.43 6.34 18.52
C PRO A 196 -0.41 5.07 18.51
N TRP A 197 -1.75 5.20 18.69
CA TRP A 197 -2.65 4.04 18.65
C TRP A 197 -2.82 3.50 17.25
N LEU A 198 -2.84 4.38 16.25
CA LEU A 198 -2.99 4.01 14.85
C LEU A 198 -1.77 3.24 14.35
N ASP A 199 -0.57 3.75 14.64
CA ASP A 199 0.71 3.15 14.25
C ASP A 199 0.93 1.80 14.95
N ALA A 200 0.62 1.71 16.26
CA ALA A 200 0.67 0.45 17.00
C ALA A 200 -0.29 -0.60 16.43
N TRP A 201 -1.51 -0.19 16.06
CA TRP A 201 -2.48 -1.09 15.44
C TRP A 201 -2.00 -1.59 14.07
N LEU A 202 -1.50 -0.67 13.22
CA LEU A 202 -0.99 -1.01 11.89
C LEU A 202 0.20 -1.99 11.97
N GLU A 203 1.16 -1.73 12.84
CA GLU A 203 2.33 -2.60 13.02
C GLU A 203 1.92 -4.00 13.49
N GLN A 204 1.10 -4.08 14.55
CA GLN A 204 0.61 -5.35 15.07
C GLN A 204 -0.17 -6.15 14.03
N ARG A 205 -1.04 -5.49 13.23
CA ARG A 205 -1.87 -6.16 12.24
C ARG A 205 -1.08 -6.54 10.99
N THR A 206 -0.09 -5.78 10.58
CA THR A 206 0.78 -6.11 9.44
C THR A 206 1.54 -7.40 9.69
N GLY A 207 2.19 -7.54 10.85
CA GLY A 207 2.88 -8.76 11.24
C GLY A 207 1.94 -9.97 11.39
N ALA A 208 0.79 -9.78 12.08
CA ALA A 208 -0.21 -10.84 12.26
C ALA A 208 -0.84 -11.30 10.94
N ALA A 209 -1.03 -10.39 9.99
CA ALA A 209 -1.54 -10.70 8.68
C ALA A 209 -0.62 -11.69 7.95
N THR A 210 0.66 -11.36 7.83
CA THR A 210 1.67 -12.22 7.18
C THR A 210 1.73 -13.60 7.83
N ALA A 211 1.71 -13.66 9.18
CA ALA A 211 1.75 -14.90 9.94
C ALA A 211 0.52 -15.82 9.72
N ARG A 212 -0.63 -15.26 9.33
CA ARG A 212 -1.85 -16.03 9.11
C ARG A 212 -1.98 -16.60 7.70
N PHE A 213 -1.76 -15.78 6.64
CA PHE A 213 -2.04 -16.28 5.29
C PHE A 213 -0.87 -17.04 4.67
N MET A 214 0.37 -16.84 5.08
CA MET A 214 1.47 -17.64 4.55
C MET A 214 1.31 -19.13 4.83
N PRO A 215 1.03 -19.59 6.09
CA PRO A 215 0.75 -20.99 6.35
C PRO A 215 -0.51 -21.49 5.65
N LEU A 216 -1.59 -20.69 5.65
CA LEU A 216 -2.85 -21.10 5.03
C LEU A 216 -2.68 -21.32 3.52
N PHE A 217 -2.03 -20.40 2.84
CA PHE A 217 -1.71 -20.55 1.42
C PHE A 217 -0.74 -21.72 1.19
N GLY A 218 0.26 -21.88 2.03
CA GLY A 218 1.18 -23.02 1.98
C GLY A 218 0.45 -24.37 2.10
N ILE A 219 -0.48 -24.50 3.04
CA ILE A 219 -1.32 -25.71 3.21
C ILE A 219 -2.20 -25.93 1.97
N PHE A 220 -2.86 -24.89 1.48
CA PHE A 220 -3.66 -24.96 0.25
C PHE A 220 -2.81 -25.45 -0.93
N LEU A 221 -1.63 -24.86 -1.10
CA LEU A 221 -0.70 -25.23 -2.15
C LEU A 221 -0.22 -26.67 -2.04
N MET A 222 0.13 -27.09 -0.82
CA MET A 222 0.50 -28.50 -0.54
C MET A 222 -0.62 -29.45 -0.93
N ALA A 223 -1.85 -29.13 -0.51
CA ALA A 223 -3.02 -29.96 -0.83
C ALA A 223 -3.24 -30.02 -2.35
N LEU A 224 -3.18 -28.88 -3.05
CA LEU A 224 -3.38 -28.82 -4.50
C LEU A 224 -2.32 -29.64 -5.26
N VAL A 225 -1.03 -29.42 -4.95
CA VAL A 225 0.09 -30.14 -5.57
C VAL A 225 -0.02 -31.64 -5.28
N PHE A 226 -0.40 -32.01 -4.06
CA PHE A 226 -0.58 -33.42 -3.69
C PHE A 226 -1.77 -34.07 -4.43
N ILE A 227 -2.90 -33.37 -4.55
CA ILE A 227 -4.07 -33.84 -5.29
C ILE A 227 -3.73 -34.08 -6.77
N VAL A 228 -2.97 -33.13 -7.37
CA VAL A 228 -2.61 -33.17 -8.80
C VAL A 228 -1.61 -34.28 -9.08
N TYR A 229 -0.54 -34.36 -8.29
CA TYR A 229 0.60 -35.26 -8.58
C TYR A 229 0.64 -36.53 -7.75
N ARG A 230 -0.10 -36.62 -6.64
CA ARG A 230 -0.20 -37.79 -5.73
C ARG A 230 1.16 -38.38 -5.34
N SER A 231 2.18 -37.55 -5.20
CA SER A 231 3.55 -37.93 -4.91
C SER A 231 4.16 -37.06 -3.82
N TRP A 232 4.43 -37.65 -2.65
CA TRP A 232 5.11 -36.99 -1.54
C TRP A 232 6.53 -36.48 -1.91
N ARG A 233 7.22 -37.22 -2.81
CA ARG A 233 8.56 -36.86 -3.28
C ARG A 233 8.53 -35.60 -4.18
N ALA A 234 7.56 -35.51 -5.08
CA ALA A 234 7.36 -34.34 -5.90
C ALA A 234 6.94 -33.14 -5.04
N LEU A 235 6.03 -33.35 -4.09
CA LEU A 235 5.62 -32.35 -3.12
C LEU A 235 6.82 -31.83 -2.32
N GLY A 236 7.65 -32.74 -1.79
CA GLY A 236 8.86 -32.37 -1.04
C GLY A 236 9.85 -31.53 -1.86
N ALA A 237 10.09 -31.89 -3.14
CA ALA A 237 10.96 -31.11 -4.03
C ALA A 237 10.41 -29.68 -4.24
N ILE A 238 9.10 -29.54 -4.45
CA ILE A 238 8.45 -28.23 -4.64
C ILE A 238 8.53 -27.40 -3.36
N ILE A 239 8.16 -27.97 -2.19
CA ILE A 239 8.16 -27.24 -0.92
C ILE A 239 9.56 -26.76 -0.55
N VAL A 240 10.57 -27.63 -0.65
CA VAL A 240 11.96 -27.25 -0.33
C VAL A 240 12.44 -26.14 -1.28
N THR A 241 12.14 -26.24 -2.57
CA THR A 241 12.50 -25.17 -3.53
C THR A 241 11.82 -23.86 -3.15
N LEU A 242 10.52 -23.87 -2.83
CA LEU A 242 9.78 -22.67 -2.42
C LEU A 242 10.33 -22.07 -1.12
N ALA A 243 10.58 -22.90 -0.11
CA ALA A 243 11.12 -22.42 1.17
C ALA A 243 12.47 -21.73 0.99
N VAL A 244 13.36 -22.32 0.17
CA VAL A 244 14.66 -21.73 -0.16
C VAL A 244 14.52 -20.42 -0.92
N VAL A 245 13.67 -20.39 -1.94
CA VAL A 245 13.45 -19.20 -2.76
C VAL A 245 12.88 -18.05 -1.92
N VAL A 246 11.85 -18.34 -1.10
CA VAL A 246 11.21 -17.32 -0.26
C VAL A 246 12.19 -16.78 0.79
N ALA A 247 12.96 -17.67 1.44
CA ALA A 247 13.94 -17.24 2.44
C ALA A 247 15.02 -16.32 1.84
N ILE A 248 15.56 -16.71 0.67
CA ILE A 248 16.55 -15.86 -0.03
C ILE A 248 15.90 -14.55 -0.48
N ALA A 249 14.70 -14.61 -1.08
CA ALA A 249 14.01 -13.42 -1.56
C ALA A 249 13.72 -12.43 -0.42
N VAL A 250 13.26 -12.91 0.74
CA VAL A 250 13.03 -12.05 1.91
C VAL A 250 14.35 -11.50 2.45
N GLY A 251 15.39 -12.33 2.54
CA GLY A 251 16.72 -11.90 3.03
C GLY A 251 17.42 -10.87 2.15
N LEU A 252 17.05 -10.73 0.86
CA LEU A 252 17.59 -9.68 -0.01
C LEU A 252 17.27 -8.27 0.50
N ALA A 253 16.22 -8.09 1.30
CA ALA A 253 15.88 -6.79 1.85
C ALA A 253 16.97 -6.23 2.75
N ASP A 254 17.56 -7.04 3.60
CA ASP A 254 18.67 -6.63 4.45
C ASP A 254 19.90 -6.20 3.61
N LEU A 255 20.20 -6.96 2.56
CA LEU A 255 21.32 -6.66 1.67
C LEU A 255 21.18 -5.32 0.94
N PHE A 256 19.95 -4.96 0.54
CA PHE A 256 19.67 -3.73 -0.21
C PHE A 256 19.15 -2.59 0.68
N GLY A 257 19.00 -2.82 1.98
CA GLY A 257 18.48 -1.84 2.92
C GLY A 257 16.98 -1.53 2.74
N TRP A 258 16.21 -2.46 2.15
CA TRP A 258 14.76 -2.32 2.02
C TRP A 258 14.06 -2.64 3.33
N SER A 259 13.03 -1.85 3.66
CA SER A 259 12.23 -2.06 4.87
C SER A 259 10.94 -2.82 4.61
N HIS A 260 10.48 -3.56 5.63
CA HIS A 260 9.20 -4.25 5.58
C HIS A 260 8.07 -3.27 5.87
N THR A 261 7.26 -3.01 4.86
CA THR A 261 6.08 -2.13 4.91
C THR A 261 4.80 -2.95 4.74
N VAL A 262 3.64 -2.32 4.93
CA VAL A 262 2.34 -2.96 4.65
C VAL A 262 2.30 -3.56 3.23
N ILE A 263 2.89 -2.85 2.24
CA ILE A 263 2.87 -3.27 0.83
C ILE A 263 3.88 -4.39 0.56
N SER A 264 5.06 -4.34 1.15
CA SER A 264 6.11 -5.33 0.92
C SER A 264 5.75 -6.73 1.46
N THR A 265 4.71 -6.84 2.30
CA THR A 265 4.06 -8.11 2.66
C THR A 265 3.64 -8.94 1.43
N LEU A 266 3.41 -8.27 0.29
CA LEU A 266 3.07 -8.94 -0.98
C LEU A 266 4.26 -9.65 -1.62
N VAL A 267 5.51 -9.27 -1.32
CA VAL A 267 6.71 -9.81 -1.96
C VAL A 267 6.84 -11.32 -1.80
N PRO A 268 6.89 -11.88 -0.57
CA PRO A 268 7.03 -13.32 -0.41
C PRO A 268 5.86 -14.11 -1.00
N LEU A 269 4.63 -13.57 -0.92
CA LEU A 269 3.45 -14.21 -1.53
C LEU A 269 3.58 -14.26 -3.06
N THR A 270 3.93 -13.15 -3.68
CA THR A 270 4.05 -13.06 -5.14
C THR A 270 5.16 -13.97 -5.69
N VAL A 271 6.32 -13.96 -5.02
CA VAL A 271 7.43 -14.85 -5.38
C VAL A 271 7.02 -16.32 -5.23
N MET A 272 6.34 -16.69 -4.15
CA MET A 272 5.86 -18.05 -3.89
C MET A 272 4.83 -18.50 -4.94
N VAL A 273 3.84 -17.68 -5.25
CA VAL A 273 2.77 -17.98 -6.22
C VAL A 273 3.37 -18.17 -7.62
N THR A 274 4.19 -17.24 -8.08
CA THR A 274 4.82 -17.29 -9.42
C THR A 274 5.80 -18.47 -9.56
N THR A 275 6.61 -18.70 -8.54
CA THR A 275 7.53 -19.85 -8.50
C THR A 275 6.75 -21.17 -8.59
N THR A 276 5.67 -21.29 -7.83
CA THR A 276 4.84 -22.50 -7.84
C THR A 276 4.25 -22.78 -9.20
N ALA A 277 3.68 -21.76 -9.85
CA ALA A 277 3.15 -21.91 -11.20
C ALA A 277 4.22 -22.45 -12.15
N THR A 278 5.44 -21.91 -12.12
CA THR A 278 6.57 -22.39 -12.92
C THR A 278 6.96 -23.83 -12.59
N LEU A 279 7.06 -24.19 -11.29
CA LEU A 279 7.39 -25.54 -10.86
C LEU A 279 6.33 -26.56 -11.31
N VAL A 280 5.07 -26.17 -11.32
CA VAL A 280 3.95 -27.01 -11.84
C VAL A 280 4.12 -27.25 -13.34
N TYR A 281 4.47 -26.24 -14.14
CA TYR A 281 4.74 -26.43 -15.57
C TYR A 281 5.95 -27.34 -15.84
N LEU A 282 7.03 -27.17 -15.09
CA LEU A 282 8.22 -28.01 -15.20
C LEU A 282 7.94 -29.45 -14.80
N HIS A 283 7.24 -29.66 -13.69
CA HIS A 283 6.91 -31.01 -13.21
C HIS A 283 5.89 -31.70 -14.13
N ALA A 284 4.90 -30.98 -14.66
CA ALA A 284 3.94 -31.52 -15.61
C ALA A 284 4.66 -32.07 -16.85
N ARG A 285 5.64 -31.34 -17.42
CA ARG A 285 6.42 -31.82 -18.57
C ARG A 285 7.33 -33.00 -18.21
N TYR A 286 7.90 -33.03 -17.01
CA TYR A 286 8.69 -34.15 -16.51
C TYR A 286 7.88 -35.46 -16.42
N MET A 287 6.60 -35.34 -16.14
CA MET A 287 5.65 -36.48 -16.03
C MET A 287 5.17 -36.99 -17.40
N GLU A 288 5.30 -36.22 -18.48
CA GLU A 288 4.90 -36.65 -19.81
C GLU A 288 5.83 -37.75 -20.34
N PRO A 289 5.30 -38.83 -20.94
CA PRO A 289 6.11 -39.88 -21.53
C PRO A 289 6.95 -39.35 -22.70
N ASP A 290 8.20 -39.74 -22.80
CA ASP A 290 9.11 -39.48 -23.90
C ASP A 290 9.77 -40.81 -24.32
N ASP A 291 10.21 -40.90 -25.59
CA ASP A 291 10.83 -42.11 -26.15
C ASP A 291 12.30 -42.35 -25.68
N CYS A 292 12.72 -41.63 -24.62
CA CYS A 292 14.06 -41.73 -24.05
C CYS A 292 14.20 -42.97 -23.15
N ALA A 293 15.21 -43.82 -23.43
CA ALA A 293 15.51 -44.97 -22.59
C ALA A 293 16.20 -44.59 -21.26
N ASN A 294 16.90 -43.41 -21.23
CA ASN A 294 17.66 -42.96 -20.05
C ASN A 294 16.87 -41.91 -19.26
N PRO A 295 16.56 -42.16 -17.98
CA PRO A 295 15.84 -41.17 -17.13
C PRO A 295 16.55 -39.85 -16.99
N LEU A 296 17.86 -39.79 -17.01
CA LEU A 296 18.65 -38.58 -16.94
C LEU A 296 18.46 -37.71 -18.19
N GLU A 297 18.49 -38.36 -19.36
CA GLU A 297 18.27 -37.68 -20.64
C GLU A 297 16.83 -37.18 -20.78
N HIS A 298 15.85 -37.99 -20.36
CA HIS A 298 14.45 -37.59 -20.30
C HIS A 298 14.27 -36.31 -19.45
N HIS A 299 14.87 -36.28 -18.26
CA HIS A 299 14.80 -35.12 -17.36
C HIS A 299 15.44 -33.87 -18.00
N ALA A 300 16.63 -34.02 -18.58
CA ALA A 300 17.32 -32.92 -19.27
C ALA A 300 16.51 -32.39 -20.48
N ARG A 301 15.87 -33.27 -21.25
CA ARG A 301 15.01 -32.88 -22.38
C ARG A 301 13.74 -32.17 -21.91
N ALA A 302 13.11 -32.63 -20.83
CA ALA A 302 11.95 -31.99 -20.23
C ALA A 302 12.27 -30.54 -19.82
N LEU A 303 13.41 -30.32 -19.15
CA LEU A 303 13.89 -28.99 -18.78
C LEU A 303 14.19 -28.11 -20.00
N THR A 304 14.89 -28.66 -21.01
CA THR A 304 15.22 -27.95 -22.23
C THR A 304 13.96 -27.46 -22.97
N ASN A 305 12.94 -28.32 -23.06
CA ASN A 305 11.68 -27.99 -23.73
C ASN A 305 10.94 -26.82 -23.05
N LYS A 306 10.97 -26.75 -21.71
CA LYS A 306 10.30 -25.71 -20.94
C LYS A 306 11.18 -24.50 -20.61
N PHE A 307 12.47 -24.56 -20.93
CA PHE A 307 13.41 -23.48 -20.58
C PHE A 307 13.00 -22.12 -21.17
N LEU A 308 12.81 -22.06 -22.48
CA LEU A 308 12.46 -20.81 -23.15
C LEU A 308 11.12 -20.22 -22.69
N PRO A 309 9.99 -20.98 -22.70
CA PRO A 309 8.72 -20.43 -22.29
C PRO A 309 8.69 -20.04 -20.80
N CYS A 310 9.24 -20.85 -19.90
CA CYS A 310 9.28 -20.51 -18.47
C CYS A 310 10.24 -19.34 -18.20
N THR A 311 11.37 -19.24 -18.91
CA THR A 311 12.27 -18.08 -18.79
C THR A 311 11.57 -16.81 -19.26
N ALA A 312 10.97 -16.82 -20.44
CA ALA A 312 10.24 -15.67 -20.97
C ALA A 312 9.13 -15.19 -20.01
N SER A 313 8.39 -16.15 -19.44
CA SER A 313 7.34 -15.89 -18.48
C SER A 313 7.86 -15.26 -17.16
N MET A 314 8.86 -15.88 -16.53
CA MET A 314 9.40 -15.36 -15.27
C MET A 314 10.05 -13.99 -15.46
N PHE A 315 10.73 -13.76 -16.58
CA PHE A 315 11.28 -12.46 -16.93
C PHE A 315 10.19 -11.42 -17.22
N ALA A 316 9.10 -11.79 -17.91
CA ALA A 316 7.96 -10.89 -18.10
C ALA A 316 7.36 -10.44 -16.77
N THR A 317 7.20 -11.38 -15.82
CA THR A 317 6.73 -11.05 -14.47
C THR A 317 7.76 -10.19 -13.71
N ALA A 318 9.05 -10.52 -13.76
CA ALA A 318 10.10 -9.72 -13.13
C ALA A 318 10.18 -8.30 -13.71
N VAL A 319 10.01 -8.15 -15.01
CA VAL A 319 9.91 -6.85 -15.70
C VAL A 319 8.66 -6.08 -15.26
N GLY A 320 7.50 -6.76 -15.13
CA GLY A 320 6.28 -6.15 -14.64
C GLY A 320 6.43 -5.51 -13.27
N PHE A 321 7.05 -6.24 -12.32
CA PHE A 321 7.35 -5.69 -11.00
C PHE A 321 8.51 -4.68 -11.05
N GLY A 322 9.55 -4.94 -11.85
CA GLY A 322 10.68 -4.04 -12.03
C GLY A 322 10.30 -2.68 -12.60
N ALA A 323 9.23 -2.60 -13.41
CA ALA A 323 8.69 -1.35 -13.93
C ALA A 323 8.16 -0.41 -12.83
N LEU A 324 7.82 -0.95 -11.65
CA LEU A 324 7.46 -0.12 -10.48
C LEU A 324 8.65 0.71 -9.95
N ALA A 325 9.88 0.41 -10.40
CA ALA A 325 11.06 1.20 -10.05
C ALA A 325 11.00 2.67 -10.48
N VAL A 326 10.12 3.03 -11.42
CA VAL A 326 9.89 4.41 -11.84
C VAL A 326 8.97 5.18 -10.88
N SER A 327 8.33 4.48 -9.93
CA SER A 327 7.41 5.11 -8.98
C SER A 327 8.12 6.13 -8.08
N ASP A 328 7.50 7.26 -7.90
CA ASP A 328 7.90 8.26 -6.91
C ASP A 328 7.49 7.85 -5.48
N ILE A 329 6.67 6.81 -5.34
CA ILE A 329 6.24 6.27 -4.05
C ILE A 329 7.26 5.21 -3.62
N GLN A 330 8.08 5.53 -2.62
CA GLN A 330 9.22 4.69 -2.21
C GLN A 330 8.85 3.24 -1.92
N PRO A 331 7.83 2.89 -1.10
CA PRO A 331 7.49 1.49 -0.86
C PRO A 331 7.04 0.73 -2.11
N VAL A 332 6.40 1.41 -3.07
CA VAL A 332 6.00 0.81 -4.36
C VAL A 332 7.24 0.48 -5.18
N ARG A 333 8.19 1.42 -5.26
CA ARG A 333 9.47 1.24 -5.94
C ARG A 333 10.29 0.11 -5.33
N GLU A 334 10.47 0.10 -4.01
CA GLU A 334 11.23 -0.93 -3.30
C GLU A 334 10.58 -2.30 -3.45
N MET A 335 9.27 -2.40 -3.26
CA MET A 335 8.52 -3.64 -3.44
C MET A 335 8.65 -4.21 -4.85
N GLY A 336 8.62 -3.34 -5.87
CA GLY A 336 8.80 -3.73 -7.26
C GLY A 336 10.20 -4.33 -7.52
N LEU A 337 11.25 -3.65 -7.08
CA LEU A 337 12.64 -4.11 -7.20
C LEU A 337 12.90 -5.38 -6.39
N TRP A 338 12.37 -5.44 -5.18
CA TRP A 338 12.49 -6.60 -4.31
C TRP A 338 11.82 -7.83 -4.92
N THR A 339 10.58 -7.69 -5.40
CA THR A 339 9.87 -8.79 -6.08
C THR A 339 10.60 -9.23 -7.34
N ALA A 340 11.06 -8.29 -8.17
CA ALA A 340 11.80 -8.61 -9.39
C ALA A 340 13.09 -9.39 -9.08
N SER A 341 13.84 -8.97 -8.07
CA SER A 341 15.06 -9.65 -7.60
C SER A 341 14.75 -11.06 -7.07
N GLY A 342 13.68 -11.20 -6.28
CA GLY A 342 13.20 -12.50 -5.79
C GLY A 342 12.80 -13.45 -6.93
N LEU A 343 12.20 -12.95 -7.99
CA LEU A 343 11.83 -13.73 -9.18
C LEU A 343 13.05 -14.19 -9.99
N ILE A 344 14.13 -13.41 -10.02
CA ILE A 344 15.40 -13.82 -10.62
C ILE A 344 16.01 -15.00 -9.83
N VAL A 345 16.00 -14.91 -8.49
CA VAL A 345 16.42 -16.02 -7.62
C VAL A 345 15.55 -17.25 -7.87
N ALA A 346 14.24 -17.07 -7.97
CA ALA A 346 13.28 -18.13 -8.27
C ALA A 346 13.58 -18.80 -9.61
N TRP A 347 13.88 -18.03 -10.65
CA TRP A 347 14.27 -18.55 -11.96
C TRP A 347 15.50 -19.45 -11.87
N VAL A 348 16.56 -18.98 -11.20
CA VAL A 348 17.79 -19.80 -10.99
C VAL A 348 17.42 -21.09 -10.25
N ALA A 349 16.66 -21.02 -9.16
CA ALA A 349 16.28 -22.19 -8.37
C ALA A 349 15.39 -23.19 -9.15
N CYS A 350 14.47 -22.71 -9.97
CA CYS A 350 13.60 -23.57 -10.80
C CYS A 350 14.38 -24.41 -11.80
N PHE A 351 15.48 -23.89 -12.34
CA PHE A 351 16.28 -24.59 -13.35
C PHE A 351 17.54 -25.27 -12.81
N THR A 352 17.85 -25.10 -11.52
CA THR A 352 19.04 -25.71 -10.89
C THR A 352 18.67 -26.51 -9.66
N LEU A 353 18.11 -25.90 -8.62
CA LEU A 353 17.78 -26.57 -7.36
C LEU A 353 16.64 -27.58 -7.54
N PHE A 354 15.55 -27.21 -8.20
CA PHE A 354 14.39 -28.07 -8.36
C PHE A 354 14.72 -29.40 -9.08
N PRO A 355 15.39 -29.42 -10.27
CA PRO A 355 15.79 -30.65 -10.90
C PRO A 355 16.83 -31.43 -10.08
N ALA A 356 17.71 -30.77 -9.34
CA ALA A 356 18.62 -31.44 -8.41
C ALA A 356 17.84 -32.19 -7.31
N LEU A 357 16.82 -31.56 -6.69
CA LEU A 357 15.96 -32.17 -5.69
C LEU A 357 15.10 -33.31 -6.27
N GLN A 358 14.53 -33.14 -7.47
CA GLN A 358 13.79 -34.20 -8.15
C GLN A 358 14.67 -35.43 -8.35
N SER A 359 15.92 -35.25 -8.76
CA SER A 359 16.88 -36.34 -8.93
C SER A 359 17.28 -36.98 -7.60
N LEU A 360 17.54 -36.18 -6.54
CA LEU A 360 17.90 -36.69 -5.20
C LEU A 360 16.75 -37.48 -4.56
N LEU A 361 15.53 -36.95 -4.66
CA LEU A 361 14.33 -37.58 -4.08
C LEU A 361 13.78 -38.70 -4.98
N ARG A 362 14.36 -38.93 -6.16
CA ARG A 362 13.91 -39.92 -7.14
C ARG A 362 12.40 -39.83 -7.38
N THR A 363 11.96 -38.65 -7.79
CA THR A 363 10.54 -38.39 -8.07
C THR A 363 10.03 -39.34 -9.17
N PRO A 364 8.82 -39.90 -9.05
CA PRO A 364 8.34 -40.89 -10.02
C PRO A 364 8.09 -40.25 -11.39
N LEU A 365 8.51 -40.92 -12.47
CA LEU A 365 8.30 -40.51 -13.86
C LEU A 365 6.87 -40.74 -14.34
N ARG A 366 6.14 -41.64 -13.75
CA ARG A 366 4.76 -41.97 -14.07
C ARG A 366 3.97 -42.24 -12.79
N THR A 367 2.86 -41.61 -12.64
CA THR A 367 1.77 -42.06 -11.79
C THR A 367 0.68 -42.57 -12.72
N GLU A 368 0.45 -43.90 -12.79
CA GLU A 368 -0.61 -44.54 -13.58
C GLU A 368 -2.02 -43.96 -13.26
N ARG A 369 -2.16 -43.21 -12.18
CA ARG A 369 -3.38 -42.56 -11.69
C ARG A 369 -3.45 -41.05 -11.92
N ALA A 370 -2.50 -40.44 -12.58
CA ALA A 370 -2.61 -39.03 -13.10
C ALA A 370 -3.54 -38.98 -14.34
N ALA A 371 -4.32 -40.02 -14.56
CA ALA A 371 -5.51 -39.96 -15.42
C ALA A 371 -6.52 -38.99 -14.79
N ALA A 372 -6.20 -37.71 -14.86
CA ALA A 372 -7.23 -36.71 -14.76
C ALA A 372 -8.29 -37.04 -15.79
N GLY A 373 -9.49 -37.19 -15.27
CA GLY A 373 -10.60 -37.69 -16.01
C GLY A 373 -10.80 -37.03 -17.39
N LYS A 374 -11.49 -37.71 -18.25
CA LYS A 374 -11.85 -37.38 -19.62
C LYS A 374 -12.56 -36.02 -19.77
N TRP A 375 -12.77 -35.26 -18.68
CA TRP A 375 -13.51 -33.99 -18.65
C TRP A 375 -12.79 -32.87 -19.40
N PHE A 376 -11.44 -32.72 -19.26
CA PHE A 376 -10.71 -31.63 -19.92
C PHE A 376 -10.64 -31.80 -21.44
N PRO A 377 -10.33 -32.97 -22.01
CA PRO A 377 -10.47 -33.21 -23.45
C PRO A 377 -11.88 -32.94 -23.96
N GLY A 378 -12.93 -33.30 -23.20
CA GLY A 378 -14.31 -32.98 -23.54
C GLY A 378 -14.60 -31.49 -23.56
N LEU A 379 -14.06 -30.73 -22.61
CA LEU A 379 -14.13 -29.28 -22.58
C LEU A 379 -13.47 -28.66 -23.83
N VAL A 380 -12.26 -29.09 -24.19
CA VAL A 380 -11.55 -28.61 -25.40
C VAL A 380 -12.35 -28.93 -26.67
N GLN A 381 -12.95 -30.12 -26.77
CA GLN A 381 -13.80 -30.49 -27.91
C GLN A 381 -15.02 -29.59 -28.05
N ALA A 382 -15.59 -29.12 -26.95
CA ALA A 382 -16.71 -28.18 -26.93
C ALA A 382 -16.27 -26.71 -27.21
N LEU A 383 -15.14 -26.29 -26.63
CA LEU A 383 -14.67 -24.90 -26.72
C LEU A 383 -14.19 -24.52 -28.14
N VAL A 384 -13.40 -25.36 -28.81
CA VAL A 384 -12.84 -25.01 -30.12
C VAL A 384 -13.93 -24.70 -31.16
N PRO A 385 -15.02 -25.49 -31.33
CA PRO A 385 -16.13 -25.12 -32.21
C PRO A 385 -16.90 -23.89 -31.70
N ALA A 386 -17.09 -23.75 -30.37
CA ALA A 386 -17.80 -22.61 -29.78
C ALA A 386 -17.08 -21.29 -30.07
N THR A 387 -15.74 -21.26 -29.89
CA THR A 387 -14.94 -20.06 -30.20
C THR A 387 -14.94 -19.71 -31.66
N ARG A 388 -15.09 -20.69 -32.57
CA ARG A 388 -15.29 -20.44 -34.02
C ARG A 388 -16.64 -19.82 -34.29
N ARG A 389 -17.73 -20.39 -33.70
CA ARG A 389 -19.11 -19.95 -33.93
C ARG A 389 -19.37 -18.56 -33.35
N TYR A 390 -18.91 -18.32 -32.13
CA TYR A 390 -19.15 -17.09 -31.34
C TYR A 390 -17.94 -16.14 -31.32
N ARG A 391 -17.03 -16.18 -32.30
CA ARG A 391 -15.80 -15.38 -32.34
C ARG A 391 -16.07 -13.88 -32.23
N TRP A 392 -17.05 -13.33 -32.99
CA TRP A 392 -17.40 -11.92 -32.94
C TRP A 392 -18.03 -11.50 -31.61
N PRO A 393 -19.02 -12.21 -31.04
CA PRO A 393 -19.52 -11.96 -29.70
C PRO A 393 -18.44 -11.99 -28.61
N PHE A 394 -17.53 -12.97 -28.63
CA PHE A 394 -16.45 -13.05 -27.59
C PHE A 394 -15.48 -11.88 -27.71
N VAL A 395 -15.01 -11.55 -28.89
CA VAL A 395 -14.08 -10.43 -29.08
C VAL A 395 -14.80 -9.09 -28.84
N GLY A 396 -16.05 -8.95 -29.31
CA GLY A 396 -16.85 -7.75 -29.08
C GLY A 396 -17.14 -7.51 -27.57
N ALA A 397 -17.52 -8.56 -26.85
CA ALA A 397 -17.75 -8.47 -25.41
C ALA A 397 -16.47 -8.12 -24.64
N ALA A 398 -15.34 -8.73 -25.02
CA ALA A 398 -14.05 -8.39 -24.41
C ALA A 398 -13.69 -6.91 -24.66
N LEU A 399 -13.82 -6.43 -25.89
CA LEU A 399 -13.56 -5.03 -26.23
C LEU A 399 -14.51 -4.06 -25.50
N ALA A 400 -15.79 -4.39 -25.42
CA ALA A 400 -16.77 -3.59 -24.69
C ALA A 400 -16.43 -3.48 -23.20
N LEU A 401 -16.06 -4.60 -22.56
CA LEU A 401 -15.64 -4.60 -21.15
C LEU A 401 -14.33 -3.84 -20.94
N MET A 402 -13.37 -3.92 -21.87
CA MET A 402 -12.15 -3.12 -21.83
C MET A 402 -12.46 -1.61 -21.88
N LEU A 403 -13.34 -1.20 -22.80
CA LEU A 403 -13.74 0.21 -22.93
C LEU A 403 -14.52 0.69 -21.69
N CYS A 404 -15.43 -0.11 -21.16
CA CYS A 404 -16.13 0.18 -19.91
C CYS A 404 -15.16 0.30 -18.72
N GLY A 405 -14.18 -0.57 -18.65
CA GLY A 405 -13.16 -0.55 -17.59
C GLY A 405 -12.23 0.67 -17.71
N ALA A 406 -11.80 1.04 -18.90
CA ALA A 406 -11.05 2.28 -19.13
C ALA A 406 -11.90 3.51 -18.75
N GLY A 407 -13.19 3.54 -19.13
CA GLY A 407 -14.13 4.57 -18.70
C GLY A 407 -14.36 4.61 -17.18
N ALA A 408 -14.31 3.45 -16.52
CA ALA A 408 -14.41 3.37 -15.06
C ALA A 408 -13.17 3.99 -14.39
N LEU A 409 -11.97 3.77 -14.94
CA LEU A 409 -10.71 4.29 -14.39
C LEU A 409 -10.59 5.81 -14.61
N PHE A 410 -10.67 6.25 -15.85
CA PHE A 410 -10.41 7.64 -16.23
C PHE A 410 -11.62 8.57 -16.14
N GLY A 411 -12.83 7.99 -16.02
CA GLY A 411 -14.07 8.71 -16.11
C GLY A 411 -14.47 9.00 -17.59
N ILE A 412 -15.69 9.47 -17.75
CA ILE A 412 -16.22 9.95 -19.03
C ILE A 412 -16.79 11.34 -18.77
N PRO A 413 -16.27 12.40 -19.41
CA PRO A 413 -16.75 13.76 -19.18
C PRO A 413 -18.28 13.86 -19.33
N GLY A 414 -18.94 14.42 -18.32
CA GLY A 414 -20.39 14.58 -18.28
C GLY A 414 -21.23 13.32 -18.00
N LEU A 415 -20.62 12.12 -17.95
CA LEU A 415 -21.35 10.86 -17.73
C LEU A 415 -20.85 10.09 -16.51
N LEU A 416 -19.56 10.00 -16.30
CA LEU A 416 -18.96 9.16 -15.27
C LEU A 416 -17.75 9.83 -14.64
N THR A 417 -17.76 9.96 -13.28
CA THR A 417 -16.59 10.43 -12.55
C THR A 417 -15.47 9.37 -12.60
N PRO A 418 -14.19 9.74 -12.61
CA PRO A 418 -13.10 8.77 -12.52
C PRO A 418 -13.17 7.93 -11.24
N LEU A 419 -12.44 6.82 -11.19
CA LEU A 419 -12.33 5.99 -9.99
C LEU A 419 -11.76 6.84 -8.84
N SER A 420 -12.36 6.74 -7.65
CA SER A 420 -11.93 7.51 -6.48
C SER A 420 -10.51 7.12 -6.07
N LEU A 421 -9.70 8.12 -5.75
CA LEU A 421 -8.37 7.95 -5.16
C LEU A 421 -8.49 8.04 -3.65
N GLN A 422 -7.83 7.17 -2.93
CA GLN A 422 -7.95 7.07 -1.49
C GLN A 422 -6.60 6.70 -0.85
N THR A 423 -6.02 7.64 -0.12
CA THR A 423 -4.73 7.48 0.58
C THR A 423 -4.81 7.86 2.05
N ASP A 424 -6.00 8.21 2.54
CA ASP A 424 -6.20 8.46 3.96
C ASP A 424 -5.79 7.21 4.77
N VAL A 425 -4.98 7.43 5.80
CA VAL A 425 -4.46 6.39 6.70
C VAL A 425 -5.60 5.58 7.33
N LEU A 426 -6.73 6.21 7.62
CA LEU A 426 -7.92 5.52 8.16
C LEU A 426 -8.51 4.49 7.20
N THR A 427 -8.16 4.54 5.90
CA THR A 427 -8.58 3.53 4.94
C THR A 427 -7.81 2.22 5.06
N TYR A 428 -6.63 2.26 5.72
CA TYR A 428 -5.85 1.07 6.04
C TYR A 428 -6.40 0.31 7.26
N VAL A 429 -7.24 0.97 8.06
CA VAL A 429 -7.84 0.38 9.26
C VAL A 429 -9.26 -0.09 8.96
N ASN A 430 -9.60 -1.29 9.49
CA ASN A 430 -10.96 -1.79 9.34
C ASN A 430 -11.95 -0.80 10.00
N PRO A 431 -13.01 -0.36 9.29
CA PRO A 431 -13.99 0.59 9.81
C PRO A 431 -14.66 0.19 11.14
N HIS A 432 -14.69 -1.11 11.44
CA HIS A 432 -15.27 -1.65 12.66
C HIS A 432 -14.31 -1.70 13.85
N GLU A 433 -13.04 -1.40 13.63
CA GLU A 433 -12.05 -1.33 14.71
C GLU A 433 -12.25 -0.06 15.54
N ARG A 434 -12.01 -0.20 16.85
CA ARG A 434 -12.22 0.89 17.81
C ARG A 434 -11.39 2.13 17.47
N VAL A 435 -10.13 1.92 17.07
CA VAL A 435 -9.22 3.00 16.65
C VAL A 435 -9.81 3.81 15.50
N ALA A 436 -10.39 3.12 14.48
CA ALA A 436 -11.01 3.80 13.35
C ALA A 436 -12.29 4.57 13.74
N GLN A 437 -13.10 3.98 14.62
CA GLN A 437 -14.32 4.62 15.08
C GLN A 437 -14.04 5.86 15.95
N ASP A 438 -13.13 5.74 16.91
CA ASP A 438 -12.72 6.83 17.78
C ASP A 438 -12.12 7.99 16.98
N THR A 439 -11.24 7.69 16.04
CA THR A 439 -10.61 8.69 15.17
C THR A 439 -11.63 9.38 14.26
N ARG A 440 -12.59 8.64 13.66
CA ARG A 440 -13.66 9.23 12.84
C ARG A 440 -14.60 10.13 13.63
N THR A 441 -14.92 9.74 14.87
CA THR A 441 -15.76 10.59 15.74
C THR A 441 -15.09 11.94 16.00
N PHE A 442 -13.79 11.94 16.27
CA PHE A 442 -13.03 13.17 16.43
C PHE A 442 -12.93 13.99 15.12
N GLN A 443 -12.67 13.31 14.00
CA GLN A 443 -12.58 13.96 12.69
C GLN A 443 -13.85 14.72 12.30
N GLN A 444 -15.02 14.17 12.66
CA GLN A 444 -16.31 14.81 12.36
C GLN A 444 -16.52 16.13 13.12
N SER A 445 -15.99 16.24 14.34
CA SER A 445 -16.15 17.42 15.19
C SER A 445 -14.99 18.43 15.06
N ASN A 446 -13.76 17.95 15.02
CA ASN A 446 -12.56 18.82 15.13
C ASN A 446 -11.67 18.85 13.87
N GLY A 447 -11.93 17.94 12.90
CA GLY A 447 -10.98 17.73 11.81
C GLY A 447 -9.73 16.99 12.26
N LEU A 448 -9.07 16.30 11.35
CA LEU A 448 -7.82 15.56 11.61
C LEU A 448 -6.71 15.96 10.65
N ASP A 449 -7.10 16.65 9.59
CA ASP A 449 -6.17 17.03 8.55
C ASP A 449 -5.37 18.24 9.03
N VAL A 450 -4.06 18.03 9.20
CA VAL A 450 -3.13 19.06 9.66
C VAL A 450 -2.19 19.41 8.52
N ILE A 451 -2.08 20.71 8.25
CA ILE A 451 -1.07 21.29 7.37
C ILE A 451 -0.15 22.12 8.24
N GLU A 452 1.13 21.77 8.22
CA GLU A 452 2.15 22.60 8.84
C GLU A 452 2.61 23.65 7.82
N LEU A 453 2.56 24.91 8.19
CA LEU A 453 3.09 26.00 7.39
C LEU A 453 4.41 26.48 8.00
N TRP A 454 5.50 26.18 7.33
CA TRP A 454 6.83 26.63 7.71
C TRP A 454 7.11 28.00 7.11
N VAL A 455 7.03 29.04 7.95
CA VAL A 455 7.28 30.41 7.55
C VAL A 455 8.73 30.77 7.86
N GLN A 456 9.52 30.90 6.83
CA GLN A 456 10.94 31.22 6.90
C GLN A 456 11.16 32.73 6.76
N THR A 457 12.06 33.29 7.59
CA THR A 457 12.44 34.70 7.62
C THR A 457 13.95 34.83 7.60
N THR A 458 14.47 36.04 7.60
CA THR A 458 15.88 36.28 7.88
C THR A 458 16.19 35.94 9.34
N PRO A 459 17.38 35.40 9.63
CA PRO A 459 17.79 35.09 11.01
C PRO A 459 17.62 36.27 11.95
N GLY A 460 17.05 36.00 13.13
CA GLY A 460 16.77 37.03 14.15
C GLY A 460 15.43 37.75 14.02
N HIS A 461 14.67 37.52 12.94
CA HIS A 461 13.44 38.27 12.65
C HIS A 461 12.14 37.51 12.88
N ALA A 462 12.20 36.27 13.41
CA ALA A 462 11.00 35.43 13.64
C ALA A 462 10.02 36.04 14.65
N LEU A 463 10.49 36.86 15.56
CA LEU A 463 9.67 37.54 16.58
C LEU A 463 9.42 39.03 16.26
N ASP A 464 9.70 39.48 15.07
CA ASP A 464 9.45 40.90 14.69
C ASP A 464 7.98 41.25 14.90
N PRO A 465 7.68 42.37 15.58
CA PRO A 465 6.32 42.79 15.88
C PRO A 465 5.41 42.89 14.64
N GLU A 466 5.95 43.38 13.54
CA GLU A 466 5.20 43.47 12.29
C GLU A 466 4.93 42.12 11.63
N LEU A 467 5.91 41.18 11.71
CA LEU A 467 5.72 39.82 11.27
C LEU A 467 4.60 39.14 12.08
N LEU A 468 4.68 39.22 13.40
CA LEU A 468 3.67 38.62 14.29
C LEU A 468 2.27 39.18 14.02
N ARG A 469 2.17 40.49 13.76
CA ARG A 469 0.91 41.13 13.38
C ARG A 469 0.38 40.59 12.04
N GLY A 470 1.25 40.43 11.06
CA GLY A 470 0.89 39.81 9.77
C GLY A 470 0.44 38.37 9.92
N LEU A 471 1.10 37.58 10.74
CA LEU A 471 0.72 36.21 11.05
C LEU A 471 -0.64 36.15 11.75
N GLU A 472 -0.93 37.08 12.67
CA GLU A 472 -2.25 37.14 13.31
C GLU A 472 -3.38 37.43 12.31
N ARG A 473 -3.15 38.31 11.32
CA ARG A 473 -4.11 38.53 10.25
C ARG A 473 -4.32 37.33 9.39
N PHE A 474 -3.27 36.60 9.06
CA PHE A 474 -3.36 35.34 8.34
C PHE A 474 -4.15 34.31 9.12
N THR A 475 -3.86 34.14 10.41
CA THR A 475 -4.59 33.27 11.33
C THR A 475 -6.08 33.63 11.36
N HIS A 476 -6.39 34.88 11.55
CA HIS A 476 -7.79 35.35 11.60
C HIS A 476 -8.52 35.12 10.26
N GLN A 477 -7.84 35.31 9.13
CA GLN A 477 -8.42 35.08 7.80
C GLN A 477 -8.75 33.57 7.61
N LEU A 478 -7.86 32.67 8.01
CA LEU A 478 -8.12 31.25 7.96
C LEU A 478 -9.25 30.82 8.90
N GLU A 479 -9.23 31.34 10.12
CA GLU A 479 -10.26 31.04 11.14
C GLU A 479 -11.66 31.58 10.79
N SER A 480 -11.77 32.48 9.83
CA SER A 480 -13.07 32.95 9.30
C SER A 480 -13.78 31.89 8.46
N ASP A 481 -13.06 30.88 7.96
CA ASP A 481 -13.63 29.76 7.21
C ASP A 481 -14.04 28.62 8.17
N PRO A 482 -15.31 28.23 8.22
CA PRO A 482 -15.79 27.20 9.16
C PRO A 482 -15.19 25.80 8.87
N ARG A 483 -14.54 25.58 7.74
CA ARG A 483 -13.83 24.35 7.41
C ARG A 483 -12.48 24.24 8.10
N ILE A 484 -11.92 25.37 8.56
CA ILE A 484 -10.70 25.43 9.37
C ILE A 484 -11.11 25.41 10.84
N THR A 485 -10.69 24.39 11.55
CA THR A 485 -11.12 24.16 12.95
C THR A 485 -10.17 24.78 13.96
N ALA A 486 -8.86 24.82 13.66
CA ALA A 486 -7.85 25.47 14.50
C ALA A 486 -6.68 25.99 13.67
N VAL A 487 -6.06 27.07 14.14
CA VAL A 487 -4.78 27.59 13.64
C VAL A 487 -3.92 27.91 14.85
N ASP A 488 -2.86 27.11 15.05
CA ASP A 488 -1.96 27.22 16.18
C ASP A 488 -0.59 27.71 15.71
N GLY A 489 -0.02 28.69 16.44
CA GLY A 489 1.25 29.30 16.08
C GLY A 489 1.73 30.26 17.17
N PRO A 490 2.74 31.10 16.91
CA PRO A 490 3.25 32.03 17.91
C PRO A 490 2.19 32.96 18.49
N THR A 491 1.25 33.41 17.66
CA THR A 491 0.17 34.32 18.11
C THR A 491 -0.91 33.61 18.92
N SER A 492 -1.10 32.30 18.77
CA SER A 492 -2.01 31.55 19.64
C SER A 492 -1.50 31.49 21.07
N THR A 493 -0.18 31.41 21.29
CA THR A 493 0.41 31.51 22.63
C THR A 493 0.08 32.85 23.28
N LEU A 494 0.16 33.95 22.53
CA LEU A 494 -0.21 35.27 23.01
C LEU A 494 -1.71 35.38 23.32
N ARG A 495 -2.58 34.76 22.53
CA ARG A 495 -4.03 34.72 22.77
C ARG A 495 -4.33 33.97 24.07
N TRP A 496 -3.66 32.85 24.33
CA TRP A 496 -3.79 32.08 25.56
C TRP A 496 -3.39 32.89 26.78
N GLU A 497 -2.20 33.50 26.74
CA GLU A 497 -1.69 34.32 27.84
C GLU A 497 -2.62 35.50 28.12
N ARG A 498 -3.06 36.18 27.07
CA ARG A 498 -4.00 37.31 27.21
C ARG A 498 -5.34 36.84 27.80
N TYR A 499 -5.83 35.67 27.38
CA TYR A 499 -7.06 35.12 27.93
C TYR A 499 -6.93 34.83 29.42
N VAL A 500 -5.83 34.26 29.83
CA VAL A 500 -5.53 34.00 31.26
C VAL A 500 -5.46 35.31 32.06
N GLN A 501 -4.83 36.36 31.53
CA GLN A 501 -4.63 37.62 32.25
C GLN A 501 -5.87 38.51 32.27
N SER A 502 -6.63 38.59 31.19
CA SER A 502 -7.69 39.58 31.01
C SER A 502 -9.06 39.01 30.66
N GLY A 503 -9.19 37.70 30.51
CA GLY A 503 -10.45 37.05 30.08
C GLY A 503 -10.79 37.26 28.59
N SER A 504 -9.90 37.84 27.79
CA SER A 504 -10.12 38.08 26.36
C SER A 504 -8.98 37.50 25.52
N ASP A 505 -9.31 36.67 24.56
CA ASP A 505 -8.37 36.02 23.62
C ASP A 505 -8.07 36.89 22.38
N ARG A 506 -8.66 38.10 22.27
CA ARG A 506 -8.44 38.98 21.13
C ARG A 506 -7.16 39.81 21.28
N LEU A 507 -6.27 39.66 20.32
CA LEU A 507 -5.09 40.50 20.24
C LEU A 507 -5.42 41.90 19.70
N PRO A 508 -4.68 42.95 20.12
CA PRO A 508 -4.94 44.32 19.66
C PRO A 508 -4.62 44.51 18.18
N SER A 509 -5.46 45.24 17.48
CA SER A 509 -5.22 45.58 16.07
C SER A 509 -4.26 46.75 15.88
N ALA A 510 -4.04 47.57 16.92
CA ALA A 510 -3.17 48.71 16.89
C ALA A 510 -1.68 48.34 16.76
N PRO A 511 -0.92 48.89 15.80
CA PRO A 511 0.48 48.55 15.57
C PRO A 511 1.35 48.76 16.79
N ASP A 512 1.10 49.82 17.56
CA ASP A 512 1.91 50.26 18.72
C ASP A 512 1.89 49.23 19.88
N ALA A 513 0.93 48.33 19.91
CA ALA A 513 0.86 47.29 20.93
C ALA A 513 1.76 46.08 20.65
N TRP A 514 2.17 45.84 19.41
CA TRP A 514 2.88 44.64 18.99
C TRP A 514 4.32 44.54 19.49
N PRO A 515 5.10 45.64 19.65
CA PRO A 515 6.43 45.54 20.26
C PRO A 515 6.38 44.92 21.68
N LYS A 516 5.36 45.28 22.47
CA LYS A 516 5.16 44.69 23.80
C LYS A 516 4.77 43.23 23.72
N LEU A 517 3.85 42.87 22.82
CA LEU A 517 3.44 41.49 22.62
C LEU A 517 4.59 40.59 22.15
N ALA A 518 5.49 41.08 21.30
CA ALA A 518 6.68 40.35 20.89
C ALA A 518 7.62 40.10 22.08
N ALA A 519 7.84 41.10 22.94
CA ALA A 519 8.63 40.94 24.15
C ALA A 519 7.94 40.00 25.16
N ASP A 520 6.63 40.05 25.31
CA ASP A 520 5.86 39.13 26.15
C ASP A 520 6.02 37.66 25.62
N LEU A 521 5.96 37.48 24.28
CA LEU A 521 6.17 36.15 23.69
C LEU A 521 7.58 35.63 23.94
N GLU A 522 8.60 36.45 23.78
CA GLU A 522 9.99 36.11 24.10
C GLU A 522 10.13 35.68 25.57
N GLN A 523 9.51 36.40 26.50
CA GLN A 523 9.50 36.08 27.92
C GLN A 523 8.77 34.75 28.19
N ILE A 524 7.60 34.50 27.53
CA ILE A 524 6.87 33.26 27.65
C ILE A 524 7.72 32.09 27.14
N MET A 525 8.43 32.24 26.05
CA MET A 525 9.33 31.22 25.51
C MET A 525 10.48 30.87 26.46
N LEU A 526 10.90 31.78 27.32
CA LEU A 526 11.91 31.49 28.34
C LEU A 526 11.37 30.63 29.49
N THR A 527 10.10 30.82 29.87
CA THR A 527 9.43 30.17 30.98
C THR A 527 8.66 28.91 30.60
N GLU A 528 8.11 28.87 29.37
CA GLU A 528 7.21 27.84 28.90
C GLU A 528 7.79 27.09 27.70
N PRO A 529 8.25 25.83 27.88
CA PRO A 529 8.79 25.03 26.78
C PRO A 529 7.80 24.84 25.61
N ALA A 530 6.50 24.73 25.89
CA ALA A 530 5.47 24.57 24.87
C ALA A 530 5.38 25.76 23.88
N ALA A 531 5.71 26.97 24.34
CA ALA A 531 5.72 28.14 23.45
C ALA A 531 6.86 28.09 22.41
N ARG A 532 7.94 27.36 22.72
CA ARG A 532 9.07 27.18 21.80
C ARG A 532 8.74 26.26 20.63
N ALA A 533 7.69 25.47 20.71
CA ALA A 533 7.27 24.56 19.63
C ALA A 533 6.87 25.28 18.33
N TYR A 534 6.64 26.60 18.40
CA TYR A 534 6.22 27.39 17.26
C TYR A 534 7.28 28.32 16.68
N VAL A 535 8.46 28.41 17.30
CA VAL A 535 9.53 29.32 16.88
C VAL A 535 10.85 28.56 16.86
N ASP A 536 11.64 28.75 15.80
CA ASP A 536 13.01 28.25 15.75
C ASP A 536 13.88 29.00 16.75
N VAL A 537 14.13 28.38 17.90
CA VAL A 537 14.92 28.97 18.99
C VAL A 537 16.42 29.03 18.70
N GLY A 538 16.91 28.33 17.68
CA GLY A 538 18.34 28.26 17.34
C GLY A 538 18.85 29.56 16.74
N ASN A 539 18.12 30.14 15.81
CA ASN A 539 18.54 31.35 15.10
C ASN A 539 17.39 32.34 14.84
N LEU A 540 16.21 32.08 15.36
CA LEU A 540 15.00 32.89 15.15
C LEU A 540 14.75 33.19 13.67
N ALA A 541 14.96 32.18 12.79
CA ALA A 541 14.86 32.32 11.36
C ALA A 541 13.55 31.79 10.79
N SER A 542 12.72 31.14 11.59
CA SER A 542 11.43 30.65 11.12
C SER A 542 10.42 30.48 12.24
N VAL A 543 9.15 30.40 11.83
CA VAL A 543 8.03 30.06 12.70
C VAL A 543 7.21 28.94 12.07
N ARG A 544 6.57 28.17 12.93
CA ARG A 544 5.63 27.12 12.59
C ARG A 544 4.21 27.61 12.82
N ILE A 545 3.32 27.33 11.87
CA ILE A 545 1.86 27.48 12.02
C ILE A 545 1.21 26.14 11.69
N SER A 546 0.53 25.55 12.66
CA SER A 546 -0.21 24.31 12.50
C SER A 546 -1.67 24.62 12.20
N ILE A 547 -2.14 24.21 11.02
CA ILE A 547 -3.49 24.50 10.52
C ILE A 547 -4.27 23.21 10.48
N ARG A 548 -5.28 23.09 11.33
CA ARG A 548 -6.18 21.94 11.39
C ARG A 548 -7.48 22.25 10.71
N GLY A 549 -7.98 21.31 9.93
CA GLY A 549 -9.23 21.48 9.20
C GLY A 549 -9.93 20.18 8.85
N ARG A 550 -11.07 20.32 8.23
CA ARG A 550 -11.88 19.24 7.68
C ARG A 550 -11.67 19.17 6.17
N ALA A 551 -10.64 18.43 5.75
CA ALA A 551 -10.29 18.29 4.33
C ALA A 551 -11.42 17.70 3.49
N ASP A 552 -12.29 16.85 4.12
CA ASP A 552 -13.50 16.31 3.52
C ASP A 552 -14.46 17.40 2.99
N LEU A 553 -14.56 18.53 3.68
CA LEU A 553 -15.39 19.67 3.28
C LEU A 553 -14.83 20.51 2.15
N PHE A 554 -13.55 20.32 1.79
CA PHE A 554 -12.96 21.00 0.62
C PHE A 554 -13.20 20.24 -0.70
N GLY A 555 -13.69 19.01 -0.66
CA GLY A 555 -14.26 18.28 -1.78
C GLY A 555 -13.27 17.67 -2.77
N ARG A 556 -12.01 18.12 -2.83
CA ARG A 556 -10.95 17.58 -3.71
C ARG A 556 -9.66 17.41 -2.93
N THR A 557 -8.92 16.36 -3.26
CA THR A 557 -7.57 16.13 -2.73
C THR A 557 -6.71 17.37 -2.93
N GLY A 558 -5.97 17.76 -1.88
CA GLY A 558 -5.11 18.94 -1.91
C GLY A 558 -5.82 20.32 -1.92
N ALA A 559 -7.16 20.35 -1.91
CA ALA A 559 -7.88 21.64 -1.97
C ALA A 559 -7.70 22.47 -0.68
N MET A 560 -7.58 21.84 0.48
CA MET A 560 -7.27 22.52 1.74
C MET A 560 -5.86 23.15 1.66
N ARG A 561 -4.85 22.43 1.18
CA ARG A 561 -3.50 22.97 0.98
C ARG A 561 -3.52 24.18 0.06
N ARG A 562 -4.15 24.06 -1.11
CA ARG A 562 -4.26 25.19 -2.06
C ARG A 562 -4.98 26.39 -1.46
N TYR A 563 -6.01 26.17 -0.64
CA TYR A 563 -6.71 27.24 0.07
C TYR A 563 -5.78 27.96 1.06
N VAL A 564 -5.00 27.24 1.84
CA VAL A 564 -4.02 27.79 2.78
C VAL A 564 -2.95 28.59 2.04
N GLU A 565 -2.38 28.04 0.97
CA GLU A 565 -1.35 28.71 0.15
C GLU A 565 -1.91 29.99 -0.53
N GLN A 566 -3.12 29.94 -1.08
CA GLN A 566 -3.78 31.10 -1.68
C GLN A 566 -4.09 32.19 -0.64
N THR A 567 -4.54 31.79 0.54
CA THR A 567 -4.80 32.73 1.65
C THR A 567 -3.50 33.38 2.11
N TRP A 568 -2.40 32.61 2.20
CA TRP A 568 -1.08 33.15 2.49
C TRP A 568 -0.67 34.22 1.48
N LEU A 569 -0.73 33.91 0.19
CA LEU A 569 -0.35 34.83 -0.88
C LEU A 569 -1.21 36.12 -0.86
N ALA A 570 -2.50 35.97 -0.58
CA ALA A 570 -3.40 37.11 -0.48
C ALA A 570 -3.03 38.06 0.69
N VAL A 571 -2.76 37.48 1.87
CA VAL A 571 -2.35 38.22 3.06
C VAL A 571 -0.95 38.82 2.86
N GLN A 572 -0.02 38.07 2.29
CA GLN A 572 1.34 38.52 1.99
C GLN A 572 1.35 39.74 1.03
N ALA A 573 0.45 39.73 0.04
CA ALA A 573 0.30 40.88 -0.87
C ALA A 573 -0.22 42.14 -0.16
N ALA A 574 -1.09 41.95 0.84
CA ALA A 574 -1.69 43.05 1.62
C ALA A 574 -0.77 43.57 2.73
N GLU A 575 0.10 42.71 3.30
CA GLU A 575 0.98 42.99 4.43
C GLU A 575 2.45 43.15 3.99
N PRO A 576 3.01 44.34 3.97
CA PRO A 576 4.41 44.55 3.58
C PRO A 576 5.42 43.77 4.39
N ALA A 577 5.17 43.57 5.69
CA ALA A 577 6.03 42.83 6.60
C ALA A 577 6.17 41.35 6.26
N LEU A 578 5.19 40.73 5.57
CA LEU A 578 5.22 39.34 5.15
C LEU A 578 5.92 39.16 3.79
N ARG A 579 6.27 40.20 3.06
CA ARG A 579 6.88 40.11 1.71
C ARG A 579 8.24 39.42 1.70
N SER A 580 9.00 39.55 2.79
CA SER A 580 10.31 38.94 2.95
C SER A 580 10.21 37.52 3.51
N ALA A 581 9.04 37.09 3.96
CA ALA A 581 8.83 35.78 4.53
C ALA A 581 8.44 34.76 3.44
N HIS A 582 9.02 33.56 3.52
CA HIS A 582 8.73 32.44 2.65
C HIS A 582 7.92 31.41 3.42
N ALA A 583 6.70 31.11 2.98
CA ALA A 583 5.88 30.07 3.59
C ALA A 583 5.86 28.82 2.71
N LEU A 584 6.09 27.68 3.34
CA LEU A 584 6.08 26.38 2.69
C LEU A 584 5.14 25.43 3.47
N ALA A 585 4.18 24.85 2.77
CA ALA A 585 3.33 23.83 3.35
C ALA A 585 4.11 22.51 3.45
N VAL A 586 4.20 21.95 4.65
CA VAL A 586 4.98 20.75 4.99
C VAL A 586 4.17 19.83 5.92
N GLY A 587 4.74 18.72 6.34
CA GLY A 587 4.17 17.80 7.29
C GLY A 587 3.41 16.63 6.66
N ARG A 588 2.98 15.70 7.51
CA ARG A 588 2.36 14.41 7.12
C ARG A 588 1.12 14.59 6.24
N GLY A 589 0.28 15.58 6.51
CA GLY A 589 -0.92 15.86 5.72
C GLY A 589 -0.61 16.28 4.30
N VAL A 590 0.45 17.08 4.11
CA VAL A 590 0.91 17.51 2.77
C VAL A 590 1.52 16.33 2.02
N LEU A 591 2.35 15.52 2.68
CA LEU A 591 2.92 14.30 2.08
C LEU A 591 1.83 13.31 1.63
N GLY A 592 0.79 13.09 2.45
CA GLY A 592 -0.35 12.25 2.09
C GLY A 592 -1.09 12.76 0.85
N THR A 593 -1.19 14.08 0.70
CA THR A 593 -1.77 14.71 -0.50
C THR A 593 -0.91 14.47 -1.75
N GLU A 594 0.41 14.66 -1.64
CA GLU A 594 1.36 14.39 -2.73
C GLU A 594 1.30 12.93 -3.18
N ILE A 595 1.26 11.99 -2.23
CA ILE A 595 1.10 10.57 -2.55
C ILE A 595 -0.17 10.34 -3.35
N THR A 596 -1.29 10.92 -2.93
CA THR A 596 -2.57 10.76 -3.62
C THR A 596 -2.52 11.29 -5.04
N GLU A 597 -1.92 12.46 -5.25
CA GLU A 597 -1.79 13.08 -6.57
C GLU A 597 -0.87 12.27 -7.50
N ARG A 598 0.09 11.50 -6.95
CA ARG A 598 1.02 10.65 -7.71
C ARG A 598 0.54 9.23 -7.97
N LEU A 599 -0.55 8.78 -7.33
CA LEU A 599 -1.04 7.41 -7.51
C LEU A 599 -1.41 7.10 -8.97
N LEU A 600 -2.21 7.95 -9.60
CA LEU A 600 -2.66 7.71 -10.97
C LEU A 600 -1.53 7.84 -12.01
N PRO A 601 -0.65 8.85 -11.95
CA PRO A 601 0.56 8.88 -12.76
C PRO A 601 1.42 7.61 -12.60
N THR A 602 1.72 7.20 -11.37
CA THR A 602 2.50 5.98 -11.10
C THR A 602 1.86 4.74 -11.73
N LEU A 603 0.54 4.58 -11.62
CA LEU A 603 -0.18 3.48 -12.27
C LEU A 603 -0.01 3.51 -13.78
N THR A 604 -0.24 4.67 -14.41
CA THR A 604 -0.21 4.81 -15.86
C THR A 604 1.19 4.65 -16.44
N GLU A 605 2.19 5.21 -15.80
CA GLU A 605 3.60 5.12 -16.21
C GLU A 605 4.14 3.70 -16.05
N SER A 606 3.98 3.09 -14.87
CA SER A 606 4.43 1.72 -14.62
C SER A 606 3.74 0.72 -15.53
N PHE A 607 2.43 0.90 -15.77
CA PHE A 607 1.66 0.08 -16.69
C PHE A 607 2.15 0.25 -18.14
N ALA A 608 2.37 1.48 -18.61
CA ALA A 608 2.86 1.75 -19.97
C ALA A 608 4.26 1.16 -20.20
N ILE A 609 5.16 1.30 -19.21
CA ILE A 609 6.50 0.71 -19.26
C ILE A 609 6.42 -0.81 -19.26
N THR A 610 5.62 -1.41 -18.38
CA THR A 610 5.42 -2.86 -18.32
C THR A 610 4.90 -3.39 -19.66
N ALA A 611 3.84 -2.78 -20.19
CA ALA A 611 3.24 -3.18 -21.48
C ALA A 611 4.24 -3.05 -22.62
N SER A 612 5.03 -1.97 -22.65
CA SER A 612 6.04 -1.73 -23.68
C SER A 612 7.18 -2.75 -23.62
N LEU A 613 7.69 -3.05 -22.41
CA LEU A 613 8.77 -4.02 -22.21
C LEU A 613 8.31 -5.45 -22.53
N ILE A 614 7.08 -5.82 -22.14
CA ILE A 614 6.50 -7.12 -22.48
C ILE A 614 6.28 -7.22 -23.98
N PHE A 615 5.75 -6.17 -24.64
CA PHE A 615 5.63 -6.15 -26.09
C PHE A 615 6.99 -6.30 -26.78
N LEU A 616 8.03 -5.63 -26.29
CA LEU A 616 9.39 -5.78 -26.79
C LEU A 616 9.90 -7.22 -26.62
N ALA A 617 9.65 -7.84 -25.46
CA ALA A 617 9.98 -9.25 -25.24
C ALA A 617 9.27 -10.16 -26.23
N PHE A 618 7.99 -9.89 -26.56
CA PHE A 618 7.25 -10.64 -27.57
C PHE A 618 7.80 -10.43 -28.99
N LEU A 619 8.37 -9.24 -29.29
CA LEU A 619 9.08 -9.02 -30.55
C LEU A 619 10.28 -9.98 -30.71
N LEU A 620 10.92 -10.33 -29.60
CA LEU A 620 12.06 -11.25 -29.59
C LEU A 620 11.64 -12.73 -29.65
N VAL A 621 10.56 -13.08 -28.97
CA VAL A 621 10.09 -14.48 -28.83
C VAL A 621 9.27 -14.92 -30.04
N PHE A 622 8.38 -14.07 -30.54
CA PHE A 622 7.45 -14.41 -31.63
C PHE A 622 7.86 -13.78 -32.96
N ARG A 623 7.89 -14.57 -34.02
CA ARG A 623 8.26 -14.10 -35.38
C ARG A 623 7.10 -13.42 -36.12
N ASP A 624 5.86 -13.84 -35.85
CA ASP A 624 4.65 -13.31 -36.52
C ASP A 624 4.14 -12.03 -35.85
N PRO A 625 4.07 -10.86 -36.53
CA PRO A 625 3.57 -9.60 -35.97
C PRO A 625 2.13 -9.68 -35.43
N SER A 626 1.27 -10.43 -36.10
CA SER A 626 -0.12 -10.61 -35.63
C SER A 626 -0.20 -11.42 -34.33
N ALA A 627 0.67 -12.39 -34.15
CA ALA A 627 0.78 -13.14 -32.90
C ALA A 627 1.22 -12.24 -31.74
N ARG A 628 2.19 -11.36 -31.98
CA ARG A 628 2.73 -10.41 -30.96
C ARG A 628 1.64 -9.50 -30.36
N LEU A 629 0.76 -8.99 -31.23
CA LEU A 629 -0.32 -8.11 -30.76
C LEU A 629 -1.44 -8.89 -30.04
N MET A 630 -1.74 -10.10 -30.54
CA MET A 630 -2.84 -10.91 -30.02
C MET A 630 -2.57 -11.50 -28.62
N THR A 631 -1.29 -11.75 -28.29
CA THR A 631 -0.93 -12.23 -26.94
C THR A 631 -1.27 -11.24 -25.83
N MET A 632 -1.28 -9.94 -26.11
CA MET A 632 -1.58 -8.95 -25.08
C MET A 632 -3.09 -8.78 -24.79
N ILE A 633 -3.98 -9.31 -25.67
CA ILE A 633 -5.44 -9.11 -25.52
C ILE A 633 -5.96 -9.61 -24.16
N PRO A 634 -5.70 -10.85 -23.70
CA PRO A 634 -6.26 -11.33 -22.45
C PRO A 634 -5.79 -10.55 -21.23
N SER A 635 -4.51 -10.15 -21.19
CA SER A 635 -3.97 -9.39 -20.08
C SER A 635 -4.51 -7.97 -20.02
N LEU A 636 -4.55 -7.27 -21.15
CA LEU A 636 -5.17 -5.95 -21.24
C LEU A 636 -6.67 -6.02 -20.90
N PHE A 637 -7.35 -7.06 -21.36
CA PHE A 637 -8.75 -7.30 -21.00
C PHE A 637 -8.91 -7.46 -19.50
N ALA A 638 -8.10 -8.32 -18.87
CA ALA A 638 -8.21 -8.59 -17.44
C ALA A 638 -7.99 -7.33 -16.60
N ILE A 639 -6.97 -6.53 -16.93
CA ILE A 639 -6.64 -5.31 -16.20
C ILE A 639 -7.73 -4.25 -16.38
N LEU A 640 -8.15 -3.98 -17.61
CA LEU A 640 -9.17 -2.96 -17.84
C LEU A 640 -10.52 -3.38 -17.27
N ALA A 641 -10.93 -4.64 -17.45
CA ALA A 641 -12.19 -5.14 -16.90
C ALA A 641 -12.21 -5.13 -15.36
N VAL A 642 -11.06 -5.29 -14.71
CA VAL A 642 -10.98 -5.26 -13.25
C VAL A 642 -11.27 -3.87 -12.67
N PHE A 643 -10.94 -2.78 -13.38
CA PHE A 643 -11.32 -1.43 -12.94
C PHE A 643 -12.85 -1.23 -12.94
N LEU A 644 -13.55 -1.91 -13.83
CA LEU A 644 -15.02 -1.95 -13.79
C LEU A 644 -15.53 -2.69 -12.54
N ILE A 645 -14.90 -3.83 -12.18
CA ILE A 645 -15.22 -4.55 -10.95
C ILE A 645 -14.94 -3.67 -9.72
N MET A 646 -13.80 -2.98 -9.67
CA MET A 646 -13.48 -2.05 -8.58
C MET A 646 -14.55 -0.99 -8.43
N ARG A 647 -14.98 -0.37 -9.54
CA ARG A 647 -16.03 0.64 -9.51
C ARG A 647 -17.38 0.12 -9.02
N LEU A 648 -17.80 -1.03 -9.52
CA LEU A 648 -19.06 -1.67 -9.12
C LEU A 648 -19.02 -2.13 -7.64
N GLY A 649 -17.86 -2.54 -7.16
CA GLY A 649 -17.62 -2.95 -5.78
C GLY A 649 -17.33 -1.79 -4.81
N GLY A 650 -17.30 -0.52 -5.29
CA GLY A 650 -16.94 0.63 -4.44
C GLY A 650 -15.49 0.61 -3.95
N ILE A 651 -14.60 -0.08 -4.66
CA ILE A 651 -13.19 -0.19 -4.31
C ILE A 651 -12.43 0.99 -4.94
N ALA A 652 -11.84 1.83 -4.09
CA ALA A 652 -11.04 2.96 -4.52
C ALA A 652 -9.63 2.54 -4.99
N LEU A 653 -9.00 3.40 -5.79
CA LEU A 653 -7.59 3.28 -6.10
C LEU A 653 -6.76 3.75 -4.90
N ASN A 654 -5.97 2.85 -4.34
CA ASN A 654 -5.07 3.10 -3.21
C ASN A 654 -3.68 2.52 -3.50
N ILE A 655 -2.72 2.69 -2.59
CA ILE A 655 -1.32 2.26 -2.78
C ILE A 655 -1.21 0.75 -3.08
N ALA A 656 -2.08 -0.10 -2.54
CA ALA A 656 -2.05 -1.53 -2.86
C ALA A 656 -2.72 -1.83 -4.21
N THR A 657 -3.87 -1.22 -4.50
CA THR A 657 -4.61 -1.50 -5.74
C THR A 657 -3.95 -0.94 -6.99
N ILE A 658 -3.07 0.06 -6.86
CA ILE A 658 -2.26 0.58 -7.97
C ILE A 658 -1.31 -0.48 -8.54
N LEU A 659 -0.85 -1.41 -7.71
CA LEU A 659 0.08 -2.46 -8.11
C LEU A 659 -0.57 -3.51 -9.03
N ILE A 660 -1.90 -3.55 -9.08
CA ILE A 660 -2.66 -4.55 -9.84
C ILE A 660 -2.30 -4.50 -11.33
N GLY A 661 -2.13 -3.29 -11.89
CA GLY A 661 -1.78 -3.11 -13.29
C GLY A 661 -0.52 -3.88 -13.69
N SER A 662 0.58 -3.64 -13.00
CA SER A 662 1.87 -4.27 -13.27
C SER A 662 1.93 -5.74 -12.82
N THR A 663 1.32 -6.05 -11.65
CA THR A 663 1.29 -7.42 -11.10
C THR A 663 0.54 -8.39 -11.98
N VAL A 664 -0.69 -8.00 -12.36
CA VAL A 664 -1.56 -8.86 -13.18
C VAL A 664 -1.02 -8.98 -14.60
N LEU A 665 -0.57 -7.87 -15.20
CA LEU A 665 0.02 -7.92 -16.54
C LEU A 665 1.22 -8.87 -16.57
N GLY A 666 2.18 -8.70 -15.66
CA GLY A 666 3.37 -9.55 -15.63
C GLY A 666 3.07 -11.03 -15.36
N ALA A 667 2.07 -11.33 -14.52
CA ALA A 667 1.78 -12.72 -14.14
C ALA A 667 0.86 -13.45 -15.14
N THR A 668 -0.05 -12.75 -15.85
CA THR A 668 -0.96 -13.37 -16.84
C THR A 668 -0.27 -13.70 -18.16
N GLU A 669 0.81 -12.98 -18.50
CA GLU A 669 1.59 -13.24 -19.71
C GLU A 669 2.19 -14.67 -19.77
N ASN A 670 2.40 -15.28 -18.59
CA ASN A 670 2.84 -16.67 -18.50
C ASN A 670 1.94 -17.62 -19.31
N ASP A 671 0.63 -17.53 -19.08
CA ASP A 671 -0.34 -18.42 -19.67
C ASP A 671 -0.41 -18.23 -21.21
N GLN A 672 -0.29 -16.99 -21.65
CA GLN A 672 -0.34 -16.60 -23.06
C GLN A 672 0.91 -17.04 -23.82
N ILE A 673 2.11 -16.91 -23.22
CA ILE A 673 3.35 -17.37 -23.81
C ILE A 673 3.28 -18.89 -24.06
N HIS A 674 2.81 -19.67 -23.08
CA HIS A 674 2.62 -21.10 -23.22
C HIS A 674 1.56 -21.47 -24.26
N PHE A 675 0.42 -20.75 -24.27
CA PHE A 675 -0.63 -20.99 -25.25
C PHE A 675 -0.13 -20.74 -26.69
N PHE A 676 0.52 -19.61 -26.92
CA PHE A 676 1.03 -19.27 -28.24
C PHE A 676 2.17 -20.17 -28.74
N TYR A 677 3.06 -20.55 -27.83
CA TYR A 677 4.15 -21.48 -28.16
C TYR A 677 3.56 -22.79 -28.75
N HIS A 678 2.57 -23.38 -28.10
CA HIS A 678 1.94 -24.60 -28.60
C HIS A 678 0.99 -24.35 -29.76
N PHE A 679 0.40 -23.16 -29.87
CA PHE A 679 -0.37 -22.78 -31.06
C PHE A 679 0.53 -22.70 -32.33
N GLN A 680 1.72 -22.13 -32.21
CA GLN A 680 2.69 -22.13 -33.33
C GLN A 680 3.18 -23.52 -33.69
N GLU A 681 3.44 -24.37 -32.68
CA GLU A 681 3.80 -25.77 -32.90
C GLU A 681 2.70 -26.52 -33.66
N GLY A 682 1.46 -26.35 -33.28
CA GLY A 682 0.31 -26.95 -33.96
C GLY A 682 0.00 -26.33 -35.33
N SER A 683 0.41 -25.10 -35.60
CA SER A 683 0.22 -24.43 -36.88
C SER A 683 1.01 -25.06 -38.04
N ALA A 684 2.06 -25.82 -37.72
CA ALA A 684 2.82 -26.57 -38.75
C ALA A 684 1.99 -27.67 -39.43
N SER A 685 0.84 -28.08 -38.86
CA SER A 685 -0.09 -29.06 -39.42
C SER A 685 -1.13 -28.47 -40.39
N GLY A 686 -1.15 -27.14 -40.63
CA GLY A 686 -1.88 -26.48 -41.70
C GLY A 686 -3.29 -25.99 -41.39
N SER A 687 -3.91 -26.38 -40.27
CA SER A 687 -5.28 -26.00 -39.90
C SER A 687 -5.34 -25.23 -38.59
N THR A 688 -5.98 -24.03 -38.61
CA THR A 688 -6.19 -23.22 -37.38
C THR A 688 -6.97 -23.98 -36.31
N ALA A 689 -7.87 -24.86 -36.71
CA ALA A 689 -8.65 -25.71 -35.77
C ALA A 689 -7.76 -26.71 -35.04
N GLU A 690 -6.84 -27.34 -35.77
CA GLU A 690 -5.88 -28.30 -35.20
C GLU A 690 -4.87 -27.60 -34.34
N ALA A 691 -4.35 -26.44 -34.75
CA ALA A 691 -3.44 -25.62 -33.97
C ALA A 691 -4.06 -25.18 -32.62
N LEU A 692 -5.31 -24.68 -32.63
CA LEU A 692 -6.05 -24.33 -31.43
C LEU A 692 -6.33 -25.53 -30.53
N ARG A 693 -6.73 -26.66 -31.14
CA ARG A 693 -6.97 -27.92 -30.39
C ARG A 693 -5.68 -28.37 -29.71
N HIS A 694 -4.56 -28.38 -30.44
CA HIS A 694 -3.25 -28.74 -29.91
C HIS A 694 -2.84 -27.82 -28.76
N ALA A 695 -2.89 -26.50 -28.95
CA ALA A 695 -2.57 -25.54 -27.90
C ALA A 695 -3.44 -25.72 -26.64
N MET A 696 -4.74 -25.84 -26.80
CA MET A 696 -5.65 -26.06 -25.67
C MET A 696 -5.44 -27.41 -24.98
N GLN A 697 -5.13 -28.46 -25.72
CA GLN A 697 -4.88 -29.79 -25.12
C GLN A 697 -3.57 -29.84 -24.32
N VAL A 698 -2.50 -29.22 -24.84
CA VAL A 698 -1.17 -29.27 -24.22
C VAL A 698 -1.02 -28.19 -23.14
N ALA A 699 -1.36 -26.93 -23.44
CA ALA A 699 -1.17 -25.83 -22.51
C ALA A 699 -2.39 -25.55 -21.62
N GLY A 700 -3.61 -25.85 -22.09
CA GLY A 700 -4.82 -25.41 -21.41
C GLY A 700 -4.98 -25.94 -19.98
N ARG A 701 -4.62 -27.20 -19.71
CA ARG A 701 -4.70 -27.76 -18.37
C ARG A 701 -3.66 -27.15 -17.42
N PRO A 702 -2.36 -27.01 -17.77
CA PRO A 702 -1.42 -26.25 -16.98
C PRO A 702 -1.84 -24.80 -16.72
N ILE A 703 -2.38 -24.09 -17.73
CA ILE A 703 -2.92 -22.74 -17.60
C ILE A 703 -4.01 -22.68 -16.54
N LEU A 704 -4.98 -23.59 -16.59
CA LEU A 704 -6.06 -23.66 -15.60
C LEU A 704 -5.53 -23.85 -14.18
N PHE A 705 -4.53 -24.73 -13.99
CA PHE A 705 -3.92 -24.92 -12.68
C PHE A 705 -3.09 -23.73 -12.22
N ALA A 706 -2.34 -23.09 -13.13
CA ALA A 706 -1.59 -21.87 -12.82
C ALA A 706 -2.52 -20.75 -12.39
N THR A 707 -3.62 -20.54 -13.14
CA THR A 707 -4.62 -19.55 -12.76
C THR A 707 -5.30 -19.88 -11.43
N LEU A 708 -5.58 -21.13 -11.15
CA LEU A 708 -6.14 -21.55 -9.86
C LEU A 708 -5.17 -21.24 -8.71
N ILE A 709 -3.88 -21.52 -8.90
CA ILE A 709 -2.84 -21.20 -7.92
C ILE A 709 -2.72 -19.70 -7.71
N ASN A 710 -2.61 -18.93 -8.80
CA ASN A 710 -2.48 -17.49 -8.74
C ASN A 710 -3.72 -16.85 -8.09
N SER A 711 -4.91 -17.18 -8.58
CA SER A 711 -6.17 -16.65 -8.07
C SER A 711 -6.38 -16.99 -6.59
N SER A 712 -6.18 -18.24 -6.18
CA SER A 712 -6.34 -18.65 -4.77
C SER A 712 -5.27 -18.09 -3.87
N GLY A 713 -4.03 -17.96 -4.37
CA GLY A 713 -2.92 -17.35 -3.65
C GLY A 713 -3.21 -15.90 -3.28
N PHE A 714 -3.62 -15.11 -4.24
CA PHE A 714 -3.98 -13.72 -3.98
C PHE A 714 -5.32 -13.59 -3.22
N LEU A 715 -6.28 -14.50 -3.44
CA LEU A 715 -7.54 -14.51 -2.69
C LEU A 715 -7.33 -14.78 -1.20
N ALA A 716 -6.26 -15.46 -0.79
CA ALA A 716 -5.93 -15.64 0.62
C ALA A 716 -5.77 -14.28 1.36
N LEU A 717 -5.34 -13.23 0.65
CA LEU A 717 -5.28 -11.86 1.19
C LEU A 717 -6.66 -11.28 1.52
N ALA A 718 -7.75 -11.85 0.98
CA ALA A 718 -9.11 -11.44 1.36
C ALA A 718 -9.43 -11.66 2.84
N LEU A 719 -8.66 -12.52 3.51
CA LEU A 719 -8.73 -12.77 4.95
C LEU A 719 -7.94 -11.76 5.79
N SER A 720 -7.27 -10.79 5.16
CA SER A 720 -6.51 -9.76 5.86
C SER A 720 -7.43 -8.80 6.62
N ASP A 721 -7.01 -8.42 7.81
CA ASP A 721 -7.63 -7.35 8.60
C ASP A 721 -7.37 -5.96 7.98
N LEU A 722 -6.36 -5.85 7.08
CA LEU A 722 -5.98 -4.63 6.39
C LEU A 722 -6.80 -4.47 5.10
N PRO A 723 -7.71 -3.47 5.00
CA PRO A 723 -8.57 -3.29 3.82
C PRO A 723 -7.82 -3.19 2.48
N PRO A 724 -6.69 -2.48 2.34
CA PRO A 724 -5.97 -2.43 1.07
C PRO A 724 -5.46 -3.80 0.61
N MET A 725 -4.97 -4.63 1.55
CA MET A 725 -4.51 -5.99 1.24
C MET A 725 -5.68 -6.88 0.81
N ARG A 726 -6.80 -6.80 1.53
CA ARG A 726 -8.03 -7.52 1.21
C ARG A 726 -8.55 -7.14 -0.18
N GLN A 727 -8.59 -5.84 -0.49
CA GLN A 727 -9.02 -5.33 -1.79
C GLN A 727 -8.07 -5.80 -2.91
N PHE A 728 -6.76 -5.67 -2.71
CA PHE A 728 -5.76 -6.16 -3.65
C PHE A 728 -5.93 -7.65 -3.96
N GLY A 729 -6.13 -8.47 -2.93
CA GLY A 729 -6.33 -9.91 -3.08
C GLY A 729 -7.57 -10.26 -3.89
N ILE A 730 -8.72 -9.65 -3.59
CA ILE A 730 -9.98 -9.87 -4.30
C ILE A 730 -9.86 -9.42 -5.77
N VAL A 731 -9.32 -8.22 -6.00
CA VAL A 731 -9.23 -7.62 -7.32
C VAL A 731 -8.23 -8.38 -8.20
N SER A 732 -7.05 -8.73 -7.68
CA SER A 732 -6.05 -9.52 -8.40
C SER A 732 -6.57 -10.92 -8.72
N SER A 733 -7.23 -11.60 -7.76
CA SER A 733 -7.86 -12.91 -8.00
C SER A 733 -8.90 -12.84 -9.12
N SER A 734 -9.75 -11.80 -9.11
CA SER A 734 -10.75 -11.57 -10.16
C SER A 734 -10.09 -11.33 -11.52
N ALA A 735 -8.98 -10.61 -11.56
CA ALA A 735 -8.23 -10.35 -12.79
C ALA A 735 -7.66 -11.64 -13.40
N PHE A 736 -7.10 -12.55 -12.57
CA PHE A 736 -6.61 -13.85 -13.06
C PHE A 736 -7.74 -14.70 -13.64
N ILE A 737 -8.92 -14.71 -13.01
CA ILE A 737 -10.09 -15.43 -13.52
C ILE A 737 -10.55 -14.81 -14.85
N LEU A 738 -10.59 -13.50 -14.96
CA LEU A 738 -10.93 -12.81 -16.21
C LEU A 738 -9.92 -13.09 -17.32
N ALA A 739 -8.61 -13.10 -17.00
CA ALA A 739 -7.57 -13.48 -17.97
C ALA A 739 -7.80 -14.90 -18.50
N LEU A 740 -8.06 -15.87 -17.61
CA LEU A 740 -8.37 -17.26 -18.00
C LEU A 740 -9.58 -17.33 -18.94
N LEU A 741 -10.64 -16.59 -18.62
CA LEU A 741 -11.82 -16.54 -19.49
C LEU A 741 -11.47 -15.99 -20.88
N ALA A 742 -10.62 -14.96 -20.96
CA ALA A 742 -10.17 -14.40 -22.24
C ALA A 742 -9.25 -15.37 -22.99
N ASP A 743 -8.36 -16.08 -22.31
CA ASP A 743 -7.47 -17.09 -22.90
C ASP A 743 -8.24 -18.24 -23.56
N PHE A 744 -9.41 -18.61 -23.02
CA PHE A 744 -10.24 -19.68 -23.58
C PHE A 744 -11.37 -19.20 -24.49
N THR A 745 -11.62 -17.89 -24.60
CA THR A 745 -12.73 -17.32 -25.41
C THR A 745 -12.27 -16.24 -26.38
N ALA A 746 -11.85 -15.07 -25.88
CA ALA A 746 -11.51 -13.91 -26.71
C ALA A 746 -10.26 -14.13 -27.56
N LEU A 747 -9.20 -14.73 -27.00
CA LEU A 747 -7.97 -15.02 -27.72
C LEU A 747 -8.17 -16.02 -28.87
N PRO A 748 -8.78 -17.20 -28.66
CA PRO A 748 -9.11 -18.11 -29.76
C PRO A 748 -10.06 -17.48 -30.78
N GLY A 749 -11.04 -16.67 -30.33
CA GLY A 749 -11.94 -15.92 -31.19
C GLY A 749 -11.20 -14.95 -32.14
N ALA A 750 -10.24 -14.20 -31.58
CA ALA A 750 -9.39 -13.28 -32.33
C ALA A 750 -8.51 -14.03 -33.36
N LEU A 751 -7.93 -15.17 -32.95
CA LEU A 751 -7.14 -16.03 -33.86
C LEU A 751 -7.97 -16.58 -35.03
N TRP A 752 -9.24 -16.92 -34.83
CA TRP A 752 -10.16 -17.31 -35.89
C TRP A 752 -10.45 -16.17 -36.87
N ILE A 753 -10.54 -14.93 -36.42
CA ILE A 753 -10.78 -13.75 -37.28
C ILE A 753 -9.55 -13.50 -38.15
N LEU A 754 -8.35 -13.51 -37.59
CA LEU A 754 -7.11 -13.23 -38.31
C LEU A 754 -6.73 -14.31 -39.33
N SER A 755 -6.96 -15.59 -39.02
CA SER A 755 -6.62 -16.70 -39.94
C SER A 755 -7.41 -16.65 -41.25
N ARG A 756 -8.59 -16.06 -41.25
CA ARG A 756 -9.37 -15.83 -42.48
C ARG A 756 -8.81 -14.70 -43.37
N GLY A 757 -8.23 -13.66 -42.73
CA GLY A 757 -7.61 -12.56 -43.47
C GLY A 757 -6.41 -13.03 -44.31
N LYS A 758 -5.55 -13.89 -43.76
CA LYS A 758 -4.40 -14.43 -44.49
C LYS A 758 -4.78 -15.28 -45.66
N ARG A 759 -5.89 -16.06 -45.64
CA ARG A 759 -6.37 -16.84 -46.79
C ARG A 759 -6.98 -15.95 -47.88
N ARG A 760 -7.65 -14.84 -47.54
CA ARG A 760 -8.22 -13.91 -48.51
C ARG A 760 -7.14 -13.16 -49.33
N VAL A 761 -6.08 -12.69 -48.63
CA VAL A 761 -4.96 -12.00 -49.28
C VAL A 761 -4.18 -12.92 -50.23
N LEU A 762 -4.04 -14.21 -49.88
CA LEU A 762 -3.39 -15.19 -50.75
C LEU A 762 -4.27 -15.63 -51.97
N THR A 763 -5.58 -15.56 -51.84
CA THR A 763 -6.50 -15.84 -52.98
C THR A 763 -6.77 -14.63 -53.87
N GLU A 764 -6.52 -13.41 -53.42
CA GLU A 764 -6.57 -12.18 -54.22
C GLU A 764 -5.22 -11.87 -54.91
N ALA A 765 -4.12 -12.52 -54.45
CA ALA A 765 -2.77 -12.39 -55.02
C ALA A 765 -2.36 -13.56 -55.94
N SER A 766 -3.23 -14.55 -56.12
CA SER A 766 -3.13 -15.65 -57.08
C SER A 766 -4.18 -15.46 -58.21
#